data_a60f8c8e6bcb561f67eac82b7bace8a1
#
_entry.id   a60f8c8e6bcb561f67eac82b7bace8a1
#
_cell.length_a   1.000
_cell.length_b   1.000
_cell.length_c   1.000
_cell.angle_alpha   90.00
_cell.angle_beta   90.00
_cell.angle_gamma   90.00
#
_symmetry.space_group_name_H-M   'P 1'
#
loop_
_entity.id
_entity.type
_entity.pdbx_description
1 polymer ?
#
loop_
_entity_poly.entity_id
_entity_poly.type
_entity_poly.pdbx_seq_one_letter_code
_entity_poly.pdbx_strand_id
1 'polypeptide(L)'
;MFQTLLTSIFGSRNSRLLKQYRRRVARINALEPQMEALSDDELRGKTREFQARIQEEVAAGKPVNDVLDAILPEAFAVCREGSKRILGMRHFDVQMLGAMVLNAGKIAEMRTGEGKTLTATLAVYLNALAGRGVHVVTVNDYLAQRDAAWMGRLYNFLGLTVGVIVAQQPSDEKRAAYQADITYGTNNEYGFDYLRDNMVYDAASRMQRKLFYAIVDEVDSILIDEARTPLIISGPAEENAELYVRMNAVPPMLTPMESEPKQGEEDPPGDYWVDHKAHQAYLSEAGHEHAEQILTQLGLLPEGASLYDAANISLVHHLMVALRAHTLFLRDQHYVVQNDEVVIVDEFTGRLMAGRRWSDGLHQAVEAKEGVKIQAENQTLASITFQNYFRMYEKLSGMTGTADTEAYEFQEIYNLETVVVPTHRPMVRNDMQDLVYRTAKEKYDAILADIRDCHERGQPVLVGTTSIENSELVSNLLKKAGLPHNVLNAKQHDREAEIVAQAGRPHQITIATNMAGRGTDIELGGSRSSVINAIEMREDLDPEAKKAEIARFQDEWQKVHEEVLEKGGLHIIGTERHESRRIDNQLRGRAGRQGDKGSSRFYLSMEDPLLKIFAGDRLKAIMDRLKLPEGEAIESGLVSRAIESAQRKVEARNFDIRKQLLDYDDVANEQRKVIYAHRNELLDTADVSEVITNLRQGALEEVFRRHVPEGTVEEQWDINGLEKELQNDWQLPVPVSQWLKENEDLGDEAILARIVEEADKRYHAKIERVGAEAFGNFERSIMLQSIDQHWREHLSALEHLRQGIHLRGYAQKNPKQEYKREAFELFENLLGIIRTEVSRVLMNVQIQSAAEAEQVADQLEDRAEQTAGGARMMHADSSELGGMDEDPEAVALRLQEVASANPAQRPIVNGHHVGRNDPCPCGSGKKYKHCHGKLA
;
A
#
# COMPACT_ATOMS: atom_id res chain seq x y z
N MET A 1 -20.10 18.93 -26.86
CA MET A 1 -21.33 19.71 -27.10
C MET A 1 -22.59 18.89 -26.80
N PHE A 2 -22.80 17.69 -27.35
CA PHE A 2 -24.01 16.87 -27.08
C PHE A 2 -24.08 16.36 -25.63
N GLN A 3 -22.96 15.92 -25.05
CA GLN A 3 -22.88 15.53 -23.64
C GLN A 3 -23.11 16.71 -22.68
N THR A 4 -22.60 17.90 -23.00
CA THR A 4 -22.86 19.12 -22.21
C THR A 4 -24.33 19.55 -22.25
N LEU A 5 -25.01 19.37 -23.37
CA LEU A 5 -26.43 19.66 -23.48
C LEU A 5 -27.31 18.64 -22.71
N LEU A 6 -26.96 17.36 -22.76
CA LEU A 6 -27.63 16.31 -21.98
C LEU A 6 -27.42 16.48 -20.47
N THR A 7 -26.21 16.84 -20.02
CA THR A 7 -25.96 17.12 -18.60
C THR A 7 -26.67 18.38 -18.11
N SER A 8 -26.89 19.39 -18.96
CA SER A 8 -27.66 20.60 -18.60
C SER A 8 -29.16 20.30 -18.43
N ILE A 9 -29.71 19.33 -19.18
CA ILE A 9 -31.15 18.99 -19.13
C ILE A 9 -31.45 17.91 -18.07
N PHE A 10 -30.64 16.89 -17.98
CA PHE A 10 -30.86 15.73 -17.09
C PHE A 10 -30.04 15.74 -15.79
N GLY A 11 -29.15 16.70 -15.60
CA GLY A 11 -28.20 16.78 -14.49
C GLY A 11 -27.09 15.71 -14.61
N SER A 12 -25.99 15.91 -13.85
CA SER A 12 -24.93 14.92 -13.74
C SER A 12 -25.42 13.68 -12.97
N ARG A 13 -24.72 12.53 -13.11
CA ARG A 13 -24.99 11.33 -12.29
C ARG A 13 -24.97 11.67 -10.79
N ASN A 14 -23.98 12.46 -10.36
CA ASN A 14 -23.86 12.96 -9.00
C ASN A 14 -25.12 13.73 -8.55
N SER A 15 -25.61 14.66 -9.36
CA SER A 15 -26.82 15.47 -9.04
C SER A 15 -28.07 14.61 -8.91
N ARG A 16 -28.23 13.57 -9.73
CA ARG A 16 -29.36 12.64 -9.66
C ARG A 16 -29.32 11.78 -8.41
N LEU A 17 -28.14 11.26 -8.04
CA LEU A 17 -27.95 10.47 -6.84
C LEU A 17 -28.25 11.31 -5.59
N LEU A 18 -27.69 12.51 -5.51
CA LEU A 18 -27.96 13.43 -4.40
C LEU A 18 -29.44 13.83 -4.29
N LYS A 19 -30.13 13.97 -5.43
CA LYS A 19 -31.59 14.22 -5.43
C LYS A 19 -32.37 13.03 -4.85
N GLN A 20 -31.94 11.81 -5.12
CA GLN A 20 -32.53 10.60 -4.52
C GLN A 20 -32.28 10.57 -3.00
N TYR A 21 -31.05 10.85 -2.55
CA TYR A 21 -30.70 10.85 -1.13
C TYR A 21 -31.41 11.97 -0.37
N ARG A 22 -31.61 13.16 -0.94
CA ARG A 22 -32.40 14.25 -0.31
C ARG A 22 -33.84 13.83 0.04
N ARG A 23 -34.46 12.91 -0.72
CA ARG A 23 -35.75 12.35 -0.37
C ARG A 23 -35.69 11.49 0.89
N ARG A 24 -34.58 10.74 1.09
CA ARG A 24 -34.36 9.98 2.32
C ARG A 24 -34.07 10.89 3.50
N VAL A 25 -33.30 11.98 3.30
CA VAL A 25 -33.07 13.00 4.33
C VAL A 25 -34.41 13.60 4.81
N ALA A 26 -35.33 13.88 3.91
CA ALA A 26 -36.66 14.38 4.29
C ALA A 26 -37.44 13.38 5.19
N ARG A 27 -37.30 12.07 4.96
CA ARG A 27 -37.86 11.05 5.86
C ARG A 27 -37.18 11.04 7.23
N ILE A 28 -35.85 11.15 7.28
CA ILE A 28 -35.10 11.23 8.53
C ILE A 28 -35.52 12.46 9.34
N ASN A 29 -35.65 13.62 8.69
CA ASN A 29 -36.12 14.86 9.32
C ASN A 29 -37.56 14.71 9.85
N ALA A 30 -38.45 13.98 9.18
CA ALA A 30 -39.80 13.72 9.66
C ALA A 30 -39.84 12.81 10.90
N LEU A 31 -38.83 11.99 11.15
CA LEU A 31 -38.71 11.15 12.34
C LEU A 31 -38.10 11.87 13.53
N GLU A 32 -37.47 13.03 13.34
CA GLU A 32 -36.77 13.78 14.41
C GLU A 32 -37.63 14.07 15.63
N PRO A 33 -38.90 14.58 15.51
CA PRO A 33 -39.73 14.84 16.68
C PRO A 33 -40.09 13.57 17.47
N GLN A 34 -40.17 12.42 16.79
CA GLN A 34 -40.43 11.14 17.48
C GLN A 34 -39.21 10.70 18.29
N MET A 35 -37.98 10.91 17.78
CA MET A 35 -36.73 10.58 18.50
C MET A 35 -36.51 11.56 19.68
N GLU A 36 -36.83 12.83 19.53
CA GLU A 36 -36.72 13.83 20.60
C GLU A 36 -37.67 13.49 21.79
N ALA A 37 -38.80 12.88 21.54
CA ALA A 37 -39.77 12.49 22.56
C ALA A 37 -39.34 11.27 23.41
N LEU A 38 -38.36 10.47 22.93
CA LEU A 38 -37.88 9.27 23.61
C LEU A 38 -36.95 9.66 24.79
N SER A 39 -37.05 8.93 25.89
CA SER A 39 -36.06 8.97 26.97
C SER A 39 -34.72 8.39 26.50
N ASP A 40 -33.63 8.61 27.25
CA ASP A 40 -32.30 8.07 26.92
C ASP A 40 -32.28 6.53 26.86
N ASP A 41 -33.01 5.87 27.78
CA ASP A 41 -33.11 4.40 27.80
C ASP A 41 -33.93 3.86 26.62
N GLU A 42 -35.02 4.55 26.22
CA GLU A 42 -35.79 4.17 25.05
C GLU A 42 -34.99 4.38 23.75
N LEU A 43 -34.22 5.47 23.67
CA LEU A 43 -33.36 5.75 22.52
C LEU A 43 -32.25 4.69 22.38
N ARG A 44 -31.62 4.31 23.52
CA ARG A 44 -30.66 3.20 23.58
C ARG A 44 -31.33 1.84 23.25
N GLY A 45 -32.56 1.64 23.66
CA GLY A 45 -33.37 0.45 23.36
C GLY A 45 -33.55 0.21 21.86
N LYS A 46 -33.61 1.28 21.05
CA LYS A 46 -33.70 1.20 19.58
C LYS A 46 -32.54 0.43 18.95
N THR A 47 -31.35 0.52 19.50
CA THR A 47 -30.20 -0.24 18.99
C THR A 47 -30.46 -1.75 19.06
N ARG A 48 -30.98 -2.24 20.21
CA ARG A 48 -31.30 -3.65 20.37
C ARG A 48 -32.46 -4.08 19.47
N GLU A 49 -33.47 -3.22 19.29
CA GLU A 49 -34.58 -3.47 18.39
C GLU A 49 -34.08 -3.67 16.95
N PHE A 50 -33.18 -2.79 16.47
CA PHE A 50 -32.59 -2.91 15.15
C PHE A 50 -31.73 -4.17 15.00
N GLN A 51 -30.89 -4.49 16.00
CA GLN A 51 -30.08 -5.72 15.99
C GLN A 51 -30.95 -6.97 15.89
N ALA A 52 -32.02 -7.04 16.67
CA ALA A 52 -32.96 -8.17 16.63
C ALA A 52 -33.62 -8.30 15.27
N ARG A 53 -34.09 -7.18 14.70
CA ARG A 53 -34.70 -7.13 13.36
C ARG A 53 -33.71 -7.56 12.26
N ILE A 54 -32.45 -7.13 12.32
CA ILE A 54 -31.42 -7.55 11.38
C ILE A 54 -31.18 -9.05 11.48
N GLN A 55 -31.05 -9.60 12.70
CA GLN A 55 -30.86 -11.04 12.91
C GLN A 55 -32.02 -11.87 12.34
N GLU A 56 -33.26 -11.44 12.58
CA GLU A 56 -34.46 -12.12 12.07
C GLU A 56 -34.52 -12.10 10.54
N GLU A 57 -34.33 -10.93 9.91
CA GLU A 57 -34.42 -10.79 8.46
C GLU A 57 -33.27 -11.49 7.71
N VAL A 58 -32.07 -11.49 8.29
CA VAL A 58 -30.92 -12.22 7.75
C VAL A 58 -31.09 -13.72 7.89
N ALA A 59 -31.61 -14.20 9.04
CA ALA A 59 -31.95 -15.60 9.22
C ALA A 59 -33.05 -16.08 8.24
N ALA A 60 -33.93 -15.15 7.81
CA ALA A 60 -34.91 -15.39 6.77
C ALA A 60 -34.33 -15.35 5.33
N GLY A 61 -32.99 -15.21 5.17
CA GLY A 61 -32.29 -15.27 3.90
C GLY A 61 -32.11 -13.93 3.16
N LYS A 62 -32.44 -12.79 3.80
CA LYS A 62 -32.22 -11.47 3.16
C LYS A 62 -30.74 -11.06 3.26
N PRO A 63 -30.18 -10.44 2.22
CA PRO A 63 -28.83 -9.86 2.31
C PRO A 63 -28.75 -8.78 3.39
N VAL A 64 -27.69 -8.82 4.20
CA VAL A 64 -27.46 -7.85 5.30
C VAL A 64 -27.55 -6.40 4.80
N ASN A 65 -26.94 -6.08 3.68
CA ASN A 65 -26.94 -4.71 3.14
C ASN A 65 -28.34 -4.20 2.77
N ASP A 66 -29.22 -5.07 2.31
CA ASP A 66 -30.61 -4.69 1.99
C ASP A 66 -31.41 -4.39 3.25
N VAL A 67 -31.19 -5.17 4.33
CA VAL A 67 -31.81 -4.95 5.63
C VAL A 67 -31.31 -3.63 6.24
N LEU A 68 -30.00 -3.39 6.20
CA LEU A 68 -29.39 -2.13 6.67
C LEU A 68 -29.94 -0.92 5.90
N ASP A 69 -30.13 -1.01 4.58
CA ASP A 69 -30.70 0.07 3.77
C ASP A 69 -32.17 0.34 4.11
N ALA A 70 -32.93 -0.68 4.51
CA ALA A 70 -34.32 -0.55 4.91
C ALA A 70 -34.49 0.19 6.25
N ILE A 71 -33.61 -0.07 7.23
CA ILE A 71 -33.64 0.57 8.56
C ILE A 71 -32.89 1.90 8.63
N LEU A 72 -32.13 2.26 7.57
CA LEU A 72 -31.28 3.47 7.52
C LEU A 72 -31.98 4.74 7.99
N PRO A 73 -33.23 5.08 7.57
CA PRO A 73 -33.84 6.33 8.00
C PRO A 73 -34.06 6.39 9.51
N GLU A 74 -34.49 5.30 10.13
CA GLU A 74 -34.71 5.20 11.57
C GLU A 74 -33.40 5.24 12.35
N ALA A 75 -32.40 4.45 11.91
CA ALA A 75 -31.10 4.39 12.54
C ALA A 75 -30.37 5.75 12.48
N PHE A 76 -30.44 6.45 11.35
CA PHE A 76 -29.84 7.78 11.23
C PHE A 76 -30.54 8.81 12.12
N ALA A 77 -31.87 8.72 12.27
CA ALA A 77 -32.59 9.59 13.18
C ALA A 77 -32.21 9.35 14.65
N VAL A 78 -32.05 8.09 15.06
CA VAL A 78 -31.57 7.71 16.41
C VAL A 78 -30.15 8.22 16.65
N CYS A 79 -29.23 8.00 15.71
CA CYS A 79 -27.84 8.45 15.83
C CYS A 79 -27.73 9.98 15.88
N ARG A 80 -28.53 10.70 15.08
CA ARG A 80 -28.57 12.16 15.11
C ARG A 80 -29.04 12.71 16.46
N GLU A 81 -30.10 12.14 17.02
CA GLU A 81 -30.62 12.57 18.32
C GLU A 81 -29.62 12.24 19.45
N GLY A 82 -29.00 11.05 19.42
CA GLY A 82 -27.92 10.70 20.35
C GLY A 82 -26.74 11.67 20.28
N SER A 83 -26.32 12.05 19.07
CA SER A 83 -25.26 13.06 18.85
C SER A 83 -25.63 14.43 19.43
N LYS A 84 -26.87 14.85 19.20
CA LYS A 84 -27.38 16.13 19.77
C LYS A 84 -27.34 16.14 21.30
N ARG A 85 -27.72 15.03 21.95
CA ARG A 85 -27.75 14.91 23.42
C ARG A 85 -26.34 14.82 24.03
N ILE A 86 -25.46 13.99 23.46
CA ILE A 86 -24.19 13.65 24.09
C ILE A 86 -23.04 14.55 23.65
N LEU A 87 -23.02 14.91 22.35
CA LEU A 87 -21.95 15.73 21.76
C LEU A 87 -22.38 17.22 21.63
N GLY A 88 -23.65 17.54 21.79
CA GLY A 88 -24.19 18.87 21.50
C GLY A 88 -24.23 19.21 20.00
N MET A 89 -24.02 18.21 19.13
CA MET A 89 -23.88 18.39 17.69
C MET A 89 -25.00 17.68 16.94
N ARG A 90 -25.87 18.46 16.28
CA ARG A 90 -26.88 17.93 15.37
C ARG A 90 -26.33 17.83 13.97
N HIS A 91 -26.36 16.65 13.38
CA HIS A 91 -25.94 16.44 11.99
C HIS A 91 -26.73 17.31 11.00
N PHE A 92 -26.01 17.96 10.10
CA PHE A 92 -26.61 18.74 9.01
C PHE A 92 -27.15 17.81 7.91
N ASP A 93 -28.06 18.29 7.10
CA ASP A 93 -28.61 17.53 5.96
C ASP A 93 -27.53 17.09 4.96
N VAL A 94 -26.49 17.91 4.73
CA VAL A 94 -25.33 17.56 3.88
C VAL A 94 -24.50 16.42 4.47
N GLN A 95 -24.38 16.35 5.79
CA GLN A 95 -23.71 15.26 6.48
C GLN A 95 -24.52 13.96 6.37
N MET A 96 -25.84 14.01 6.41
CA MET A 96 -26.70 12.87 6.11
C MET A 96 -26.46 12.34 4.69
N LEU A 97 -26.31 13.24 3.70
CA LEU A 97 -25.97 12.86 2.33
C LEU A 97 -24.64 12.16 2.26
N GLY A 98 -23.60 12.69 2.91
CA GLY A 98 -22.27 12.08 3.00
C GLY A 98 -22.32 10.69 3.62
N ALA A 99 -23.03 10.54 4.73
CA ALA A 99 -23.19 9.24 5.41
C ALA A 99 -23.92 8.19 4.55
N MET A 100 -24.90 8.60 3.74
CA MET A 100 -25.54 7.68 2.79
C MET A 100 -24.59 7.24 1.66
N VAL A 101 -23.69 8.15 1.23
CA VAL A 101 -22.63 7.81 0.26
C VAL A 101 -21.70 6.76 0.86
N LEU A 102 -21.25 6.96 2.11
CA LEU A 102 -20.41 5.99 2.83
C LEU A 102 -21.11 4.65 3.00
N ASN A 103 -22.39 4.64 3.42
CA ASN A 103 -23.12 3.38 3.56
C ASN A 103 -23.30 2.65 2.23
N ALA A 104 -23.33 3.37 1.11
CA ALA A 104 -23.43 2.77 -0.22
C ALA A 104 -22.09 2.20 -0.76
N GLY A 105 -21.02 2.16 0.05
CA GLY A 105 -19.71 1.66 -0.38
C GLY A 105 -19.05 2.58 -1.41
N LYS A 106 -19.07 3.90 -1.18
CA LYS A 106 -18.55 4.91 -2.10
C LYS A 106 -17.67 5.91 -1.35
N ILE A 107 -16.99 6.76 -2.10
CA ILE A 107 -16.20 7.85 -1.54
C ILE A 107 -17.07 9.10 -1.44
N ALA A 108 -17.20 9.63 -0.21
CA ALA A 108 -17.82 10.91 0.06
C ALA A 108 -16.76 12.01 -0.01
N GLU A 109 -16.73 12.78 -1.10
CA GLU A 109 -15.95 14.01 -1.13
C GLU A 109 -16.70 15.10 -0.39
N MET A 110 -16.23 15.41 0.81
CA MET A 110 -16.73 16.51 1.65
C MET A 110 -15.58 17.45 1.92
N ARG A 111 -15.75 18.72 1.61
CA ARG A 111 -14.69 19.71 1.82
C ARG A 111 -14.19 19.72 3.27
N THR A 112 -12.94 20.07 3.43
CA THR A 112 -12.32 20.18 4.76
C THR A 112 -13.11 21.15 5.63
N GLY A 113 -13.35 20.79 6.89
CA GLY A 113 -14.17 21.58 7.81
C GLY A 113 -15.68 21.30 7.78
N GLU A 114 -16.19 20.45 6.87
CA GLU A 114 -17.63 20.09 6.81
C GLU A 114 -18.03 18.99 7.84
N GLY A 115 -17.12 18.58 8.73
CA GLY A 115 -17.41 17.62 9.79
C GLY A 115 -17.47 16.16 9.32
N LYS A 116 -16.48 15.71 8.53
CA LYS A 116 -16.36 14.32 8.04
C LYS A 116 -16.42 13.30 9.19
N THR A 117 -15.67 13.53 10.28
CA THR A 117 -15.63 12.63 11.44
C THR A 117 -17.02 12.42 12.04
N LEU A 118 -17.82 13.50 12.18
CA LEU A 118 -19.19 13.42 12.65
C LEU A 118 -20.11 12.71 11.63
N THR A 119 -19.90 12.99 10.33
CA THR A 119 -20.64 12.34 9.24
C THR A 119 -20.48 10.83 9.25
N ALA A 120 -19.25 10.36 9.48
CA ALA A 120 -18.95 8.92 9.52
C ALA A 120 -19.74 8.18 10.61
N THR A 121 -20.08 8.86 11.73
CA THR A 121 -20.78 8.22 12.86
C THR A 121 -22.10 7.58 12.44
N LEU A 122 -22.82 8.18 11.51
CA LEU A 122 -24.10 7.65 11.02
C LEU A 122 -23.95 6.33 10.26
N ALA A 123 -22.96 6.26 9.35
CA ALA A 123 -22.68 5.05 8.58
C ALA A 123 -22.04 3.97 9.46
N VAL A 124 -21.15 4.35 10.39
CA VAL A 124 -20.54 3.45 11.37
C VAL A 124 -21.60 2.83 12.25
N TYR A 125 -22.47 3.64 12.86
CA TYR A 125 -23.55 3.16 13.71
C TYR A 125 -24.43 2.15 12.98
N LEU A 126 -24.93 2.52 11.78
CA LEU A 126 -25.81 1.65 10.99
C LEU A 126 -25.17 0.29 10.69
N ASN A 127 -23.91 0.27 10.26
CA ASN A 127 -23.23 -0.97 9.90
C ASN A 127 -22.79 -1.80 11.12
N ALA A 128 -22.50 -1.16 12.25
CA ALA A 128 -22.18 -1.83 13.51
C ALA A 128 -23.38 -2.62 14.07
N LEU A 129 -24.61 -2.23 13.77
CA LEU A 129 -25.82 -2.99 14.13
C LEU A 129 -25.83 -4.41 13.59
N ALA A 130 -25.11 -4.70 12.52
CA ALA A 130 -24.99 -6.05 11.97
C ALA A 130 -24.18 -7.02 12.88
N GLY A 131 -23.46 -6.51 13.90
CA GLY A 131 -22.65 -7.32 14.83
C GLY A 131 -21.41 -7.97 14.21
N ARG A 132 -21.02 -7.55 12.98
CA ARG A 132 -19.92 -8.17 12.22
C ARG A 132 -18.60 -7.41 12.31
N GLY A 133 -18.58 -6.28 13.03
CA GLY A 133 -17.44 -5.39 13.21
C GLY A 133 -17.33 -4.34 12.10
N VAL A 134 -17.05 -3.10 12.51
CA VAL A 134 -16.81 -1.96 11.63
C VAL A 134 -15.44 -1.40 11.94
N HIS A 135 -14.60 -1.23 10.92
CA HIS A 135 -13.28 -0.64 11.03
C HIS A 135 -13.30 0.81 10.55
N VAL A 136 -12.81 1.72 11.39
CA VAL A 136 -12.59 3.13 11.03
C VAL A 136 -11.09 3.35 10.91
N VAL A 137 -10.63 3.59 9.69
CA VAL A 137 -9.21 3.67 9.34
C VAL A 137 -8.77 5.12 9.31
N THR A 138 -7.72 5.44 10.06
CA THR A 138 -7.13 6.78 10.14
C THR A 138 -5.68 6.76 9.67
N VAL A 139 -5.10 7.93 9.42
CA VAL A 139 -3.71 8.06 8.93
C VAL A 139 -2.66 7.97 10.05
N ASN A 140 -3.03 8.10 11.32
CA ASN A 140 -2.09 7.96 12.44
C ASN A 140 -2.80 7.58 13.75
N ASP A 141 -2.02 7.11 14.74
CA ASP A 141 -2.51 6.64 16.04
C ASP A 141 -3.16 7.77 16.85
N TYR A 142 -2.67 9.00 16.75
CA TYR A 142 -3.26 10.15 17.45
C TYR A 142 -4.70 10.38 17.02
N LEU A 143 -4.97 10.37 15.71
CA LEU A 143 -6.32 10.55 15.18
C LEU A 143 -7.21 9.35 15.54
N ALA A 144 -6.69 8.13 15.50
CA ALA A 144 -7.43 6.94 15.90
C ALA A 144 -7.90 7.05 17.36
N GLN A 145 -7.01 7.39 18.29
CA GLN A 145 -7.32 7.56 19.71
C GLN A 145 -8.26 8.75 19.97
N ARG A 146 -7.98 9.90 19.36
CA ARG A 146 -8.80 11.12 19.50
C ARG A 146 -10.24 10.90 19.05
N ASP A 147 -10.39 10.35 17.83
CA ASP A 147 -11.72 10.18 17.22
C ASP A 147 -12.51 9.06 17.90
N ALA A 148 -11.83 7.99 18.31
CA ALA A 148 -12.46 6.95 19.13
C ALA A 148 -12.93 7.47 20.48
N ALA A 149 -12.10 8.25 21.18
CA ALA A 149 -12.49 8.84 22.47
C ALA A 149 -13.66 9.83 22.31
N TRP A 150 -13.64 10.64 21.26
CA TRP A 150 -14.66 11.65 21.03
C TRP A 150 -15.98 11.06 20.52
N MET A 151 -15.96 10.31 19.43
CA MET A 151 -17.16 9.68 18.83
C MET A 151 -17.62 8.47 19.64
N GLY A 152 -16.73 7.80 20.36
CA GLY A 152 -17.05 6.68 21.26
C GLY A 152 -18.06 7.06 22.35
N ARG A 153 -18.10 8.32 22.79
CA ARG A 153 -19.15 8.80 23.70
C ARG A 153 -20.56 8.59 23.13
N LEU A 154 -20.73 8.86 21.84
CA LEU A 154 -22.00 8.65 21.12
C LEU A 154 -22.32 7.15 20.99
N TYR A 155 -21.37 6.36 20.54
CA TYR A 155 -21.59 4.92 20.35
C TYR A 155 -21.88 4.18 21.65
N ASN A 156 -21.14 4.49 22.72
CA ASN A 156 -21.37 3.93 24.05
C ASN A 156 -22.74 4.34 24.62
N PHE A 157 -23.14 5.60 24.39
CA PHE A 157 -24.47 6.07 24.77
C PHE A 157 -25.56 5.25 24.02
N LEU A 158 -25.37 4.94 22.78
CA LEU A 158 -26.29 4.13 21.98
C LEU A 158 -26.17 2.61 22.25
N GLY A 159 -25.25 2.18 23.13
CA GLY A 159 -25.10 0.78 23.56
C GLY A 159 -24.19 -0.07 22.67
N LEU A 160 -23.31 0.56 21.86
CA LEU A 160 -22.28 -0.12 21.08
C LEU A 160 -20.90 0.02 21.74
N THR A 161 -20.05 -0.95 21.55
CA THR A 161 -18.67 -0.99 22.08
C THR A 161 -17.67 -0.44 21.09
N VAL A 162 -16.62 0.24 21.60
CA VAL A 162 -15.56 0.84 20.79
C VAL A 162 -14.21 0.35 21.27
N GLY A 163 -13.38 -0.13 20.34
CA GLY A 163 -11.98 -0.49 20.53
C GLY A 163 -11.06 0.41 19.74
N VAL A 164 -9.81 0.49 20.16
CA VAL A 164 -8.73 1.22 19.46
C VAL A 164 -7.52 0.31 19.36
N ILE A 165 -6.94 0.23 18.17
CA ILE A 165 -5.68 -0.44 17.93
C ILE A 165 -4.61 0.59 17.60
N VAL A 166 -3.45 0.45 18.24
CA VAL A 166 -2.29 1.32 18.06
C VAL A 166 -1.01 0.50 17.95
N ALA A 167 0.05 1.14 17.48
CA ALA A 167 1.35 0.53 17.38
C ALA A 167 1.85 0.02 18.76
N GLN A 168 2.55 -1.11 18.76
CA GLN A 168 3.16 -1.75 19.95
C GLN A 168 2.19 -2.13 21.08
N GLN A 169 0.88 -2.18 20.80
CA GLN A 169 -0.13 -2.65 21.76
C GLN A 169 -0.03 -4.19 21.92
N PRO A 170 -0.19 -4.74 23.15
CA PRO A 170 -0.24 -6.20 23.38
C PRO A 170 -1.33 -6.90 22.56
N SER A 171 -1.06 -8.13 22.13
CA SER A 171 -1.95 -8.88 21.24
C SER A 171 -3.33 -9.20 21.85
N ASP A 172 -3.39 -9.42 23.17
CA ASP A 172 -4.63 -9.66 23.91
C ASP A 172 -5.51 -8.39 23.97
N GLU A 173 -4.90 -7.22 24.16
CA GLU A 173 -5.62 -5.93 24.11
C GLU A 173 -6.11 -5.65 22.69
N LYS A 174 -5.30 -5.90 21.67
CA LYS A 174 -5.72 -5.75 20.26
C LYS A 174 -6.88 -6.69 19.93
N ARG A 175 -6.81 -7.95 20.38
CA ARG A 175 -7.89 -8.92 20.18
C ARG A 175 -9.19 -8.43 20.83
N ALA A 176 -9.12 -7.91 22.06
CA ALA A 176 -10.29 -7.32 22.72
C ALA A 176 -10.83 -6.10 21.93
N ALA A 177 -9.96 -5.26 21.38
CA ALA A 177 -10.36 -4.11 20.55
C ALA A 177 -11.04 -4.56 19.24
N TYR A 178 -10.58 -5.61 18.59
CA TYR A 178 -11.20 -6.17 17.39
C TYR A 178 -12.55 -6.87 17.68
N GLN A 179 -12.79 -7.35 18.90
CA GLN A 179 -14.09 -7.90 19.30
C GLN A 179 -15.16 -6.84 19.56
N ALA A 180 -14.79 -5.58 19.71
CA ALA A 180 -15.73 -4.46 19.81
C ALA A 180 -16.59 -4.31 18.54
N ASP A 181 -17.74 -3.66 18.64
CA ASP A 181 -18.62 -3.41 17.49
C ASP A 181 -17.97 -2.48 16.47
N ILE A 182 -17.14 -1.54 16.97
CA ILE A 182 -16.43 -0.53 16.18
C ILE A 182 -14.97 -0.52 16.61
N THR A 183 -14.04 -0.61 15.67
CA THR A 183 -12.60 -0.54 15.94
C THR A 183 -11.99 0.61 15.15
N TYR A 184 -11.29 1.50 15.85
CA TYR A 184 -10.48 2.57 15.27
C TYR A 184 -9.01 2.13 15.21
N GLY A 185 -8.31 2.48 14.14
CA GLY A 185 -6.88 2.17 13.98
C GLY A 185 -6.28 2.79 12.75
N THR A 186 -4.97 2.66 12.62
CA THR A 186 -4.27 3.11 11.41
C THR A 186 -4.30 2.06 10.32
N ASN A 187 -4.18 2.50 9.06
CA ASN A 187 -4.06 1.62 7.91
C ASN A 187 -2.93 0.59 8.07
N ASN A 188 -1.78 1.01 8.62
CA ASN A 188 -0.62 0.15 8.85
C ASN A 188 -0.95 -0.97 9.85
N GLU A 189 -1.54 -0.63 11.00
CA GLU A 189 -1.86 -1.61 12.05
C GLU A 189 -2.87 -2.66 11.56
N TYR A 190 -3.92 -2.25 10.85
CA TYR A 190 -4.86 -3.19 10.24
C TYR A 190 -4.19 -4.17 9.27
N GLY A 191 -3.31 -3.66 8.43
CA GLY A 191 -2.61 -4.50 7.46
C GLY A 191 -1.56 -5.42 8.11
N PHE A 192 -0.80 -4.93 9.08
CA PHE A 192 0.16 -5.75 9.82
C PHE A 192 -0.53 -6.81 10.68
N ASP A 193 -1.65 -6.47 11.33
CA ASP A 193 -2.41 -7.45 12.12
C ASP A 193 -3.01 -8.54 11.23
N TYR A 194 -3.45 -8.21 10.00
CA TYR A 194 -3.85 -9.21 9.01
C TYR A 194 -2.69 -10.15 8.65
N LEU A 195 -1.50 -9.63 8.41
CA LEU A 195 -0.34 -10.46 8.13
C LEU A 195 0.03 -11.35 9.32
N ARG A 196 0.01 -10.80 10.55
CA ARG A 196 0.27 -11.57 11.78
C ARG A 196 -0.73 -12.70 11.98
N ASP A 197 -2.03 -12.45 11.76
CA ASP A 197 -3.09 -13.46 11.88
C ASP A 197 -2.91 -14.63 10.91
N ASN A 198 -2.22 -14.41 9.80
CA ASN A 198 -1.87 -15.47 8.86
C ASN A 198 -0.49 -16.11 9.13
N MET A 199 0.15 -15.78 10.27
CA MET A 199 1.40 -16.38 10.72
C MET A 199 1.27 -17.12 12.05
N VAL A 200 0.08 -17.08 12.70
CA VAL A 200 -0.17 -17.77 13.99
C VAL A 200 -0.31 -19.28 13.81
N TYR A 201 0.05 -20.05 14.83
CA TYR A 201 -0.04 -21.52 14.85
C TYR A 201 -1.28 -22.02 15.60
N ASP A 202 -1.99 -21.14 16.30
CA ASP A 202 -3.25 -21.45 16.98
C ASP A 202 -4.37 -20.51 16.51
N ALA A 203 -5.56 -21.07 16.25
CA ALA A 203 -6.73 -20.31 15.80
C ALA A 203 -7.20 -19.26 16.85
N ALA A 204 -7.02 -19.54 18.15
CA ALA A 204 -7.38 -18.62 19.22
C ALA A 204 -6.45 -17.40 19.30
N SER A 205 -5.27 -17.49 18.72
CA SER A 205 -4.29 -16.39 18.65
C SER A 205 -4.60 -15.35 17.58
N ARG A 206 -5.54 -15.61 16.66
CA ARG A 206 -6.01 -14.63 15.68
C ARG A 206 -6.67 -13.44 16.36
N MET A 207 -6.37 -12.24 15.87
CA MET A 207 -6.88 -10.98 16.40
C MET A 207 -8.11 -10.49 15.64
N GLN A 208 -8.04 -10.47 14.29
CA GLN A 208 -9.08 -9.91 13.44
C GLN A 208 -10.27 -10.88 13.25
N ARG A 209 -11.46 -10.28 13.10
CA ARG A 209 -12.65 -10.98 12.59
C ARG A 209 -12.70 -10.87 11.06
N LYS A 210 -13.70 -11.50 10.43
CA LYS A 210 -13.95 -11.32 9.00
C LYS A 210 -14.12 -9.84 8.65
N LEU A 211 -13.50 -9.39 7.56
CA LEU A 211 -13.48 -8.00 7.11
C LEU A 211 -14.83 -7.62 6.48
N PHE A 212 -15.73 -7.08 7.29
CA PHE A 212 -17.09 -6.74 6.86
C PHE A 212 -17.16 -5.34 6.24
N TYR A 213 -16.92 -4.28 7.02
CA TYR A 213 -17.05 -2.91 6.58
C TYR A 213 -15.90 -2.05 7.07
N ALA A 214 -15.31 -1.28 6.14
CA ALA A 214 -14.31 -0.26 6.49
C ALA A 214 -14.71 1.11 5.96
N ILE A 215 -14.49 2.12 6.79
CA ILE A 215 -14.50 3.53 6.40
C ILE A 215 -13.07 4.05 6.49
N VAL A 216 -12.51 4.51 5.37
CA VAL A 216 -11.17 5.08 5.31
C VAL A 216 -11.27 6.60 5.36
N ASP A 217 -10.79 7.20 6.45
CA ASP A 217 -10.67 8.66 6.55
C ASP A 217 -9.43 9.14 5.80
N GLU A 218 -9.51 10.31 5.17
CA GLU A 218 -8.48 10.82 4.27
C GLU A 218 -8.06 9.75 3.24
N VAL A 219 -9.06 9.14 2.58
CA VAL A 219 -8.92 8.00 1.68
C VAL A 219 -7.90 8.21 0.57
N ASP A 220 -7.71 9.43 0.13
CA ASP A 220 -6.71 9.81 -0.86
C ASP A 220 -5.27 9.74 -0.35
N SER A 221 -5.04 9.96 0.96
CA SER A 221 -3.74 9.70 1.56
C SER A 221 -3.41 8.20 1.58
N ILE A 222 -4.33 7.43 2.12
CA ILE A 222 -4.13 6.01 2.40
C ILE A 222 -4.11 5.19 1.12
N LEU A 223 -5.08 5.40 0.21
CA LEU A 223 -5.25 4.57 -0.97
C LEU A 223 -4.50 5.07 -2.22
N ILE A 224 -3.94 6.29 -2.18
CA ILE A 224 -3.16 6.84 -3.30
C ILE A 224 -1.72 7.11 -2.87
N ASP A 225 -1.49 7.98 -1.85
CA ASP A 225 -0.12 8.40 -1.51
C ASP A 225 0.68 7.28 -0.85
N GLU A 226 0.12 6.64 0.17
CA GLU A 226 0.77 5.55 0.91
C GLU A 226 0.70 4.20 0.18
N ALA A 227 -0.19 4.07 -0.81
CA ALA A 227 -0.35 2.85 -1.60
C ALA A 227 0.73 2.66 -2.71
N ARG A 228 1.88 3.29 -2.56
CA ARG A 228 3.05 3.13 -3.45
C ARG A 228 3.92 1.94 -3.06
N THR A 229 3.88 1.54 -1.80
CA THR A 229 4.74 0.51 -1.23
C THR A 229 3.91 -0.51 -0.46
N PRO A 230 4.29 -1.80 -0.47
CA PRO A 230 3.61 -2.82 0.30
C PRO A 230 3.97 -2.71 1.79
N LEU A 231 3.11 -3.31 2.63
CA LEU A 231 3.43 -3.64 4.00
C LEU A 231 4.25 -4.92 4.01
N ILE A 232 5.37 -4.92 4.70
CA ILE A 232 6.31 -6.04 4.75
C ILE A 232 6.62 -6.39 6.21
N ILE A 233 6.49 -7.66 6.56
CA ILE A 233 7.07 -8.23 7.77
C ILE A 233 8.32 -8.99 7.35
N SER A 234 9.49 -8.58 7.86
CA SER A 234 10.76 -9.20 7.56
C SER A 234 11.42 -9.76 8.82
N GLY A 235 12.08 -10.88 8.70
CA GLY A 235 12.83 -11.53 9.77
C GLY A 235 14.20 -11.99 9.30
N PRO A 236 15.08 -12.45 10.20
CA PRO A 236 16.39 -12.96 9.82
C PRO A 236 16.23 -14.20 8.92
N ALA A 237 16.93 -14.21 7.79
CA ALA A 237 17.02 -15.37 6.92
C ALA A 237 17.92 -16.45 7.55
N GLU A 238 17.65 -17.72 7.25
CA GLU A 238 18.62 -18.79 7.50
C GLU A 238 19.84 -18.55 6.60
N GLU A 239 21.05 -18.68 7.15
CA GLU A 239 22.29 -18.18 6.59
C GLU A 239 22.64 -18.80 5.22
N ASN A 240 22.65 -17.99 4.16
CA ASN A 240 23.32 -18.29 2.87
C ASN A 240 24.64 -17.51 2.73
N ALA A 241 25.32 -17.21 3.84
CA ALA A 241 26.60 -16.50 3.82
C ALA A 241 27.64 -17.18 2.90
N GLU A 242 27.64 -18.51 2.84
CA GLU A 242 28.53 -19.29 1.97
C GLU A 242 28.32 -18.99 0.48
N LEU A 243 27.10 -18.78 0.04
CA LEU A 243 26.78 -18.50 -1.36
C LEU A 243 27.33 -17.12 -1.77
N TYR A 244 27.24 -16.10 -0.90
CA TYR A 244 27.83 -14.78 -1.17
C TYR A 244 29.37 -14.86 -1.26
N VAL A 245 30.02 -15.63 -0.38
CA VAL A 245 31.46 -15.83 -0.41
C VAL A 245 31.90 -16.53 -1.71
N ARG A 246 31.19 -17.59 -2.11
CA ARG A 246 31.52 -18.34 -3.35
C ARG A 246 31.24 -17.49 -4.59
N MET A 247 30.13 -16.75 -4.62
CA MET A 247 29.75 -15.88 -5.73
C MET A 247 30.71 -14.69 -5.91
N ASN A 248 31.29 -14.19 -4.81
CA ASN A 248 32.28 -13.11 -4.83
C ASN A 248 33.54 -13.43 -5.67
N ALA A 249 33.81 -14.71 -5.93
CA ALA A 249 34.93 -15.13 -6.79
C ALA A 249 34.66 -14.95 -8.30
N VAL A 250 33.39 -14.78 -8.73
CA VAL A 250 33.00 -14.73 -10.14
C VAL A 250 33.31 -13.40 -10.82
N PRO A 251 32.97 -12.20 -10.28
CA PRO A 251 33.20 -10.92 -10.93
C PRO A 251 34.66 -10.67 -11.36
N PRO A 252 35.68 -11.02 -10.57
CA PRO A 252 37.08 -10.85 -11.00
C PRO A 252 37.53 -11.72 -12.18
N MET A 253 36.74 -12.77 -12.53
CA MET A 253 37.02 -13.67 -13.67
C MET A 253 36.35 -13.19 -14.96
N LEU A 254 35.42 -12.21 -14.86
CA LEU A 254 34.73 -11.64 -16.01
C LEU A 254 35.46 -10.40 -16.53
N THR A 255 35.42 -10.17 -17.83
CA THR A 255 36.11 -9.05 -18.50
C THR A 255 35.14 -7.91 -18.81
N PRO A 256 35.44 -6.65 -18.44
CA PRO A 256 34.57 -5.52 -18.76
C PRO A 256 34.66 -5.16 -20.26
N MET A 257 33.55 -4.72 -20.85
CA MET A 257 33.51 -4.09 -22.16
C MET A 257 34.10 -2.69 -22.14
N GLU A 258 34.76 -2.25 -23.24
CA GLU A 258 35.36 -0.93 -23.35
C GLU A 258 34.33 0.20 -23.51
N SER A 259 33.13 -0.09 -23.99
CA SER A 259 32.05 0.88 -24.18
C SER A 259 30.68 0.20 -24.11
N GLU A 260 29.64 1.00 -23.84
CA GLU A 260 28.25 0.58 -23.83
C GLU A 260 27.81 0.07 -25.22
N PRO A 261 27.07 -1.06 -25.32
CA PRO A 261 26.53 -1.57 -26.58
C PRO A 261 25.57 -0.55 -27.22
N LYS A 262 25.72 -0.30 -28.50
CA LYS A 262 24.84 0.60 -29.25
C LYS A 262 23.88 -0.16 -30.12
N GLN A 263 22.64 0.24 -30.11
CA GLN A 263 21.59 -0.40 -30.89
C GLN A 263 21.91 -0.43 -32.40
N GLY A 264 22.16 -1.62 -32.96
CA GLY A 264 22.43 -1.82 -34.38
C GLY A 264 23.92 -1.86 -34.78
N GLU A 265 24.85 -1.83 -33.84
CA GLU A 265 26.28 -2.12 -34.01
C GLU A 265 26.60 -3.50 -33.41
N GLU A 266 27.71 -4.13 -33.82
CA GLU A 266 28.21 -5.35 -33.14
C GLU A 266 28.66 -4.98 -31.72
N ASP A 267 28.32 -5.82 -30.74
CA ASP A 267 28.69 -5.59 -29.34
C ASP A 267 30.22 -5.57 -29.18
N PRO A 268 30.76 -4.60 -28.40
CA PRO A 268 32.18 -4.60 -28.09
C PRO A 268 32.60 -5.90 -27.39
N PRO A 269 33.84 -6.38 -27.57
CA PRO A 269 34.32 -7.58 -26.89
C PRO A 269 34.39 -7.37 -25.37
N GLY A 270 33.83 -8.33 -24.63
CA GLY A 270 33.79 -8.35 -23.17
C GLY A 270 32.57 -9.06 -22.63
N ASP A 271 32.60 -9.38 -21.33
CA ASP A 271 31.57 -10.17 -20.67
C ASP A 271 30.45 -9.30 -20.08
N TYR A 272 30.77 -8.06 -19.65
CA TYR A 272 29.78 -7.19 -19.03
C TYR A 272 30.06 -5.70 -19.30
N TRP A 273 29.02 -4.87 -19.19
CA TRP A 273 29.12 -3.42 -19.21
C TRP A 273 28.36 -2.79 -18.04
N VAL A 274 28.73 -1.57 -17.71
CA VAL A 274 28.22 -0.87 -16.52
C VAL A 274 27.55 0.42 -16.95
N ASP A 275 26.29 0.57 -16.59
CA ASP A 275 25.57 1.85 -16.70
C ASP A 275 25.70 2.61 -15.38
N HIS A 276 26.59 3.59 -15.36
CA HIS A 276 26.79 4.44 -14.20
C HIS A 276 25.62 5.38 -13.90
N LYS A 277 24.73 5.65 -14.90
CA LYS A 277 23.56 6.50 -14.69
C LYS A 277 22.41 5.74 -14.06
N ALA A 278 22.22 4.49 -14.48
CA ALA A 278 21.19 3.64 -13.94
C ALA A 278 21.65 2.82 -12.70
N HIS A 279 22.93 2.95 -12.29
CA HIS A 279 23.56 2.14 -11.23
C HIS A 279 23.35 0.63 -11.43
N GLN A 280 23.46 0.17 -12.69
CA GLN A 280 23.24 -1.23 -13.07
C GLN A 280 24.46 -1.78 -13.84
N ALA A 281 24.66 -3.08 -13.68
CA ALA A 281 25.62 -3.83 -14.48
C ALA A 281 24.86 -4.87 -15.32
N TYR A 282 25.31 -5.10 -16.55
CA TYR A 282 24.64 -6.00 -17.49
C TYR A 282 25.67 -6.97 -18.08
N LEU A 283 25.29 -8.23 -18.25
CA LEU A 283 26.10 -9.23 -18.95
C LEU A 283 25.79 -9.17 -20.45
N SER A 284 26.82 -9.35 -21.27
CA SER A 284 26.69 -9.61 -22.71
C SER A 284 26.26 -11.07 -22.97
N GLU A 285 25.88 -11.40 -24.20
CA GLU A 285 25.59 -12.79 -24.58
C GLU A 285 26.79 -13.73 -24.33
N ALA A 286 27.98 -13.28 -24.67
CA ALA A 286 29.23 -14.00 -24.37
C ALA A 286 29.50 -14.07 -22.84
N GLY A 287 29.15 -13.01 -22.11
CA GLY A 287 29.29 -12.94 -20.66
C GLY A 287 28.36 -13.91 -19.94
N HIS A 288 27.17 -14.15 -20.44
CA HIS A 288 26.27 -15.18 -19.92
C HIS A 288 26.86 -16.59 -20.05
N GLU A 289 27.36 -16.94 -21.24
CA GLU A 289 28.00 -18.23 -21.47
C GLU A 289 29.26 -18.41 -20.60
N HIS A 290 30.08 -17.37 -20.47
CA HIS A 290 31.31 -17.41 -19.66
C HIS A 290 30.95 -17.50 -18.15
N ALA A 291 29.93 -16.82 -17.67
CA ALA A 291 29.46 -16.92 -16.28
C ALA A 291 28.92 -18.33 -15.97
N GLU A 292 28.16 -18.96 -16.88
CA GLU A 292 27.71 -20.35 -16.74
C GLU A 292 28.90 -21.34 -16.63
N GLN A 293 29.93 -21.13 -17.42
CA GLN A 293 31.15 -21.96 -17.36
C GLN A 293 31.86 -21.80 -16.00
N ILE A 294 32.03 -20.55 -15.50
CA ILE A 294 32.67 -20.28 -14.21
C ILE A 294 31.84 -20.89 -13.07
N LEU A 295 30.51 -20.72 -13.09
CA LEU A 295 29.64 -21.26 -12.05
C LEU A 295 29.64 -22.80 -12.05
N THR A 296 29.72 -23.43 -13.22
CA THR A 296 29.87 -24.90 -13.35
C THR A 296 31.21 -25.36 -12.78
N GLN A 297 32.30 -24.65 -13.05
CA GLN A 297 33.63 -24.95 -12.49
C GLN A 297 33.67 -24.81 -10.98
N LEU A 298 32.94 -23.81 -10.43
CA LEU A 298 32.79 -23.63 -8.99
C LEU A 298 31.80 -24.61 -8.34
N GLY A 299 31.14 -25.47 -9.14
CA GLY A 299 30.16 -26.44 -8.66
C GLY A 299 28.90 -25.77 -8.06
N LEU A 300 28.55 -24.56 -8.53
CA LEU A 300 27.33 -23.84 -8.19
C LEU A 300 26.20 -24.11 -9.20
N LEU A 301 26.55 -24.43 -10.44
CA LEU A 301 25.62 -24.76 -11.52
C LEU A 301 25.88 -26.21 -11.98
N PRO A 302 24.86 -27.09 -12.08
CA PRO A 302 25.00 -28.41 -12.61
C PRO A 302 25.45 -28.40 -14.11
N GLU A 303 26.23 -29.38 -14.53
CA GLU A 303 26.67 -29.51 -15.93
C GLU A 303 25.47 -29.61 -16.88
N GLY A 304 25.41 -28.72 -17.87
CA GLY A 304 24.31 -28.66 -18.85
C GLY A 304 23.05 -27.95 -18.42
N ALA A 305 22.97 -27.40 -17.19
CA ALA A 305 21.89 -26.55 -16.75
C ALA A 305 22.12 -25.09 -17.18
N SER A 306 21.06 -24.37 -17.53
CA SER A 306 21.14 -22.92 -17.80
C SER A 306 20.98 -22.11 -16.54
N LEU A 307 21.67 -20.97 -16.50
CA LEU A 307 21.53 -19.98 -15.44
C LEU A 307 20.09 -19.44 -15.35
N TYR A 308 19.36 -19.46 -16.46
CA TYR A 308 18.00 -18.95 -16.58
C TYR A 308 16.90 -19.99 -16.35
N ASP A 309 17.25 -21.20 -15.98
CA ASP A 309 16.25 -22.18 -15.52
C ASP A 309 15.59 -21.69 -14.23
N ALA A 310 14.31 -21.99 -14.06
CA ALA A 310 13.54 -21.52 -12.89
C ALA A 310 14.20 -21.93 -11.54
N ALA A 311 14.87 -23.07 -11.49
CA ALA A 311 15.60 -23.53 -10.32
C ALA A 311 16.86 -22.70 -10.00
N ASN A 312 17.42 -21.96 -10.97
CA ASN A 312 18.69 -21.25 -10.86
C ASN A 312 18.53 -19.73 -10.76
N ILE A 313 17.31 -19.20 -10.66
CA ILE A 313 17.02 -17.75 -10.58
C ILE A 313 17.80 -17.08 -9.44
N SER A 314 17.93 -17.73 -8.29
CA SER A 314 18.70 -17.22 -7.16
C SER A 314 20.19 -17.03 -7.50
N LEU A 315 20.78 -17.88 -8.33
CA LEU A 315 22.19 -17.75 -8.77
C LEU A 315 22.36 -16.53 -9.67
N VAL A 316 21.40 -16.25 -10.57
CA VAL A 316 21.40 -15.03 -11.40
C VAL A 316 21.40 -13.79 -10.50
N HIS A 317 20.52 -13.75 -9.51
CA HIS A 317 20.43 -12.62 -8.58
C HIS A 317 21.78 -12.40 -7.85
N HIS A 318 22.33 -13.43 -7.22
CA HIS A 318 23.60 -13.32 -6.47
C HIS A 318 24.76 -12.92 -7.39
N LEU A 319 24.81 -13.42 -8.63
CA LEU A 319 25.80 -13.02 -9.63
C LEU A 319 25.70 -11.53 -9.97
N MET A 320 24.49 -11.05 -10.25
CA MET A 320 24.28 -9.65 -10.62
C MET A 320 24.59 -8.71 -9.45
N VAL A 321 24.21 -9.10 -8.23
CA VAL A 321 24.50 -8.33 -7.02
C VAL A 321 26.02 -8.31 -6.72
N ALA A 322 26.70 -9.44 -6.88
CA ALA A 322 28.16 -9.51 -6.74
C ALA A 322 28.86 -8.66 -7.80
N LEU A 323 28.40 -8.69 -9.05
CA LEU A 323 28.92 -7.87 -10.14
C LEU A 323 28.73 -6.36 -9.85
N ARG A 324 27.56 -5.95 -9.38
CA ARG A 324 27.28 -4.56 -8.95
C ARG A 324 28.18 -4.13 -7.80
N ALA A 325 28.35 -4.98 -6.79
CA ALA A 325 29.22 -4.70 -5.64
C ALA A 325 30.67 -4.44 -6.06
N HIS A 326 31.18 -5.19 -7.06
CA HIS A 326 32.55 -5.02 -7.54
C HIS A 326 32.74 -3.81 -8.47
N THR A 327 31.73 -3.48 -9.29
CA THR A 327 31.85 -2.49 -10.36
C THR A 327 31.37 -1.09 -9.99
N LEU A 328 30.27 -0.99 -9.22
CA LEU A 328 29.59 0.27 -8.93
C LEU A 328 29.82 0.79 -7.51
N PHE A 329 30.13 -0.10 -6.56
CA PHE A 329 30.29 0.30 -5.16
C PHE A 329 31.77 0.28 -4.75
N LEU A 330 32.36 1.45 -4.66
CA LEU A 330 33.78 1.65 -4.40
C LEU A 330 34.00 2.04 -2.93
N ARG A 331 35.00 1.40 -2.32
CA ARG A 331 35.44 1.72 -0.96
C ARG A 331 35.93 3.17 -0.90
N ASP A 332 35.69 3.83 0.22
CA ASP A 332 36.05 5.23 0.53
C ASP A 332 35.28 6.28 -0.32
N GLN A 333 34.33 5.84 -1.17
CA GLN A 333 33.38 6.69 -1.90
C GLN A 333 31.96 6.42 -1.47
N HIS A 334 31.48 5.19 -1.64
CA HIS A 334 30.11 4.78 -1.35
C HIS A 334 29.96 4.16 0.05
N TYR A 335 31.05 3.61 0.59
CA TYR A 335 31.11 3.03 1.92
C TYR A 335 32.52 3.05 2.49
N VAL A 336 32.62 2.90 3.82
CA VAL A 336 33.87 2.65 4.54
C VAL A 336 33.76 1.37 5.36
N VAL A 337 34.88 0.75 5.66
CA VAL A 337 34.92 -0.41 6.58
C VAL A 337 35.42 0.08 7.92
N GLN A 338 34.59 -0.05 8.96
CA GLN A 338 34.92 0.35 10.35
C GLN A 338 34.47 -0.76 11.30
N ASN A 339 35.35 -1.13 12.26
CA ASN A 339 35.04 -2.18 13.26
C ASN A 339 34.55 -3.51 12.66
N ASP A 340 35.10 -3.92 11.52
CA ASP A 340 34.73 -5.12 10.79
C ASP A 340 33.28 -5.09 10.22
N GLU A 341 32.74 -3.88 10.03
CA GLU A 341 31.43 -3.64 9.43
C GLU A 341 31.52 -2.67 8.26
N VAL A 342 30.67 -2.87 7.25
CA VAL A 342 30.48 -1.95 6.12
C VAL A 342 29.52 -0.83 6.55
N VAL A 343 29.96 0.42 6.48
CA VAL A 343 29.14 1.61 6.80
C VAL A 343 28.97 2.45 5.54
N ILE A 344 27.73 2.71 5.16
CA ILE A 344 27.37 3.48 3.97
C ILE A 344 27.80 4.95 4.14
N VAL A 345 28.28 5.55 3.06
CA VAL A 345 28.56 6.99 2.94
C VAL A 345 27.45 7.60 2.07
N ASP A 346 26.78 8.62 2.57
CA ASP A 346 25.78 9.37 1.80
C ASP A 346 26.47 10.17 0.68
N GLU A 347 26.10 9.93 -0.56
CA GLU A 347 26.73 10.55 -1.74
C GLU A 347 26.61 12.07 -1.77
N PHE A 348 25.52 12.64 -1.22
CA PHE A 348 25.24 14.07 -1.24
C PHE A 348 25.90 14.83 -0.10
N THR A 349 25.95 14.21 1.08
CA THR A 349 26.44 14.88 2.30
C THR A 349 27.83 14.41 2.74
N GLY A 350 28.32 13.29 2.22
CA GLY A 350 29.57 12.64 2.65
C GLY A 350 29.51 12.12 4.10
N ARG A 351 28.32 12.03 4.71
CA ARG A 351 28.14 11.57 6.09
C ARG A 351 28.04 10.05 6.17
N LEU A 352 28.61 9.50 7.24
CA LEU A 352 28.46 8.07 7.54
C LEU A 352 27.04 7.77 8.03
N MET A 353 26.40 6.80 7.41
CA MET A 353 25.06 6.33 7.75
C MET A 353 25.15 5.03 8.56
N ALA A 354 25.51 5.15 9.83
CA ALA A 354 25.57 3.98 10.72
C ALA A 354 24.18 3.32 10.88
N GLY A 355 24.13 2.00 10.74
CA GLY A 355 22.90 1.21 10.89
C GLY A 355 22.02 1.13 9.63
N ARG A 356 22.33 1.87 8.56
CA ARG A 356 21.71 1.67 7.24
C ARG A 356 22.43 0.58 6.47
N ARG A 357 21.64 -0.17 5.67
CA ARG A 357 22.14 -1.24 4.81
C ARG A 357 21.52 -1.10 3.44
N TRP A 358 22.24 -1.47 2.38
CA TRP A 358 21.63 -1.62 1.06
C TRP A 358 20.75 -2.85 1.04
N SER A 359 19.67 -2.77 0.30
CA SER A 359 18.70 -3.86 0.08
C SER A 359 19.19 -4.92 -0.92
N ASP A 360 18.40 -5.96 -1.07
CA ASP A 360 18.52 -6.97 -2.14
C ASP A 360 19.86 -7.72 -2.15
N GLY A 361 20.45 -8.00 -1.00
CA GLY A 361 21.70 -8.74 -0.89
C GLY A 361 22.95 -7.93 -1.25
N LEU A 362 22.81 -6.66 -1.69
CA LEU A 362 23.94 -5.83 -2.09
C LEU A 362 24.89 -5.55 -0.94
N HIS A 363 24.36 -5.30 0.26
CA HIS A 363 25.19 -5.06 1.43
C HIS A 363 26.04 -6.30 1.78
N GLN A 364 25.43 -7.49 1.72
CA GLN A 364 26.10 -8.77 1.94
C GLN A 364 27.16 -9.07 0.85
N ALA A 365 26.88 -8.71 -0.40
CA ALA A 365 27.87 -8.83 -1.47
C ALA A 365 29.06 -7.89 -1.29
N VAL A 366 28.84 -6.68 -0.75
CA VAL A 366 29.92 -5.76 -0.39
C VAL A 366 30.68 -6.26 0.85
N GLU A 367 29.98 -6.81 1.85
CA GLU A 367 30.60 -7.49 3.00
C GLU A 367 31.49 -8.67 2.55
N ALA A 368 30.97 -9.49 1.60
CA ALA A 368 31.76 -10.58 0.99
C ALA A 368 32.98 -10.08 0.21
N LYS A 369 32.82 -8.99 -0.55
CA LYS A 369 33.90 -8.33 -1.30
C LYS A 369 35.01 -7.85 -0.39
N GLU A 370 34.67 -7.23 0.75
CA GLU A 370 35.64 -6.69 1.73
C GLU A 370 36.18 -7.78 2.70
N GLY A 371 35.61 -9.00 2.67
CA GLY A 371 36.02 -10.11 3.54
C GLY A 371 35.68 -9.90 5.00
N VAL A 372 34.72 -9.04 5.30
CA VAL A 372 34.18 -8.83 6.65
C VAL A 372 33.08 -9.85 6.98
N LYS A 373 32.65 -9.93 8.22
CA LYS A 373 31.61 -10.85 8.63
C LYS A 373 30.29 -10.49 7.93
N ILE A 374 29.78 -11.40 7.10
CA ILE A 374 28.48 -11.25 6.44
C ILE A 374 27.39 -11.36 7.50
N GLN A 375 26.57 -10.34 7.63
CA GLN A 375 25.44 -10.35 8.54
C GLN A 375 24.21 -10.94 7.84
N ALA A 376 23.36 -11.64 8.60
CA ALA A 376 22.16 -12.28 8.08
C ALA A 376 21.29 -11.29 7.28
N GLU A 377 20.79 -11.74 6.15
CA GLU A 377 19.83 -11.00 5.33
C GLU A 377 18.46 -11.02 6.01
N ASN A 378 17.70 -9.96 5.85
CA ASN A 378 16.31 -9.97 6.27
C ASN A 378 15.46 -10.57 5.14
N GLN A 379 14.85 -11.71 5.41
CA GLN A 379 13.91 -12.34 4.49
C GLN A 379 12.50 -11.81 4.71
N THR A 380 11.75 -11.56 3.63
CA THR A 380 10.33 -11.24 3.71
C THR A 380 9.55 -12.46 4.22
N LEU A 381 8.96 -12.34 5.41
CA LEU A 381 8.11 -13.37 6.00
C LEU A 381 6.68 -13.28 5.46
N ALA A 382 6.15 -12.08 5.33
CA ALA A 382 4.84 -11.81 4.79
C ALA A 382 4.78 -10.40 4.21
N SER A 383 3.99 -10.20 3.17
CA SER A 383 3.77 -8.88 2.55
C SER A 383 2.37 -8.76 1.99
N ILE A 384 1.83 -7.55 1.93
CA ILE A 384 0.58 -7.23 1.25
C ILE A 384 0.57 -5.76 0.85
N THR A 385 0.00 -5.43 -0.31
CA THR A 385 -0.26 -4.04 -0.68
C THR A 385 -1.55 -3.53 -0.03
N PHE A 386 -1.62 -2.21 0.23
CA PHE A 386 -2.87 -1.60 0.72
C PHE A 386 -4.03 -1.85 -0.23
N GLN A 387 -3.78 -1.81 -1.54
CA GLN A 387 -4.79 -2.09 -2.55
C GLN A 387 -5.42 -3.46 -2.32
N ASN A 388 -4.61 -4.49 -2.17
CA ASN A 388 -5.09 -5.85 -2.00
C ASN A 388 -5.70 -6.09 -0.62
N TYR A 389 -5.18 -5.45 0.43
CA TYR A 389 -5.77 -5.53 1.76
C TYR A 389 -7.19 -4.93 1.80
N PHE A 390 -7.36 -3.67 1.35
CA PHE A 390 -8.66 -3.00 1.41
C PHE A 390 -9.71 -3.60 0.45
N ARG A 391 -9.29 -4.25 -0.64
CA ARG A 391 -10.19 -5.01 -1.52
C ARG A 391 -10.81 -6.25 -0.87
N MET A 392 -10.30 -6.73 0.26
CA MET A 392 -10.86 -7.89 0.98
C MET A 392 -12.10 -7.57 1.79
N TYR A 393 -12.37 -6.31 2.10
CA TYR A 393 -13.59 -5.93 2.80
C TYR A 393 -14.83 -6.19 1.93
N GLU A 394 -15.87 -6.79 2.54
CA GLU A 394 -17.16 -6.98 1.84
C GLU A 394 -17.77 -5.65 1.40
N LYS A 395 -17.56 -4.59 2.20
CA LYS A 395 -17.94 -3.22 1.90
C LYS A 395 -16.84 -2.25 2.30
N LEU A 396 -16.37 -1.47 1.33
CA LEU A 396 -15.36 -0.43 1.53
C LEU A 396 -15.96 0.94 1.20
N SER A 397 -15.65 1.94 1.99
CA SER A 397 -15.98 3.34 1.71
C SER A 397 -14.86 4.26 2.17
N GLY A 398 -14.89 5.50 1.70
CA GLY A 398 -13.88 6.47 2.09
C GLY A 398 -14.42 7.88 2.11
N MET A 399 -13.72 8.76 2.82
CA MET A 399 -14.02 10.18 2.87
C MET A 399 -12.74 11.01 2.77
N THR A 400 -12.83 12.12 2.05
CA THR A 400 -11.76 13.11 1.93
C THR A 400 -12.34 14.44 1.43
N GLY A 401 -11.55 15.50 1.44
CA GLY A 401 -11.89 16.79 0.84
C GLY A 401 -11.53 16.92 -0.64
N THR A 402 -10.85 15.94 -1.25
CA THR A 402 -10.13 16.09 -2.53
C THR A 402 -10.07 14.79 -3.35
N ALA A 403 -11.19 14.07 -3.50
CA ALA A 403 -11.21 12.80 -4.23
C ALA A 403 -11.46 12.94 -5.75
N ASP A 404 -12.15 13.99 -6.18
CA ASP A 404 -12.61 14.16 -7.57
C ASP A 404 -11.46 14.15 -8.59
N THR A 405 -10.28 14.67 -8.20
CA THR A 405 -9.10 14.68 -9.04
C THR A 405 -8.58 13.29 -9.38
N GLU A 406 -8.75 12.34 -8.48
CA GLU A 406 -8.28 10.94 -8.57
C GLU A 406 -9.46 9.95 -8.71
N ALA A 407 -10.66 10.44 -9.05
CA ALA A 407 -11.89 9.61 -9.14
C ALA A 407 -11.74 8.43 -10.11
N TYR A 408 -10.95 8.58 -11.18
CA TYR A 408 -10.65 7.51 -12.12
C TYR A 408 -9.86 6.38 -11.46
N GLU A 409 -8.81 6.71 -10.70
CA GLU A 409 -7.98 5.73 -9.99
C GLU A 409 -8.78 4.98 -8.92
N PHE A 410 -9.59 5.67 -8.14
CA PHE A 410 -10.48 5.03 -7.16
C PHE A 410 -11.44 4.04 -7.81
N GLN A 411 -11.99 4.40 -8.97
CA GLN A 411 -12.88 3.50 -9.70
C GLN A 411 -12.15 2.31 -10.31
N GLU A 412 -11.00 2.53 -10.93
CA GLU A 412 -10.23 1.49 -11.64
C GLU A 412 -9.61 0.47 -10.68
N ILE A 413 -9.00 0.95 -9.59
CA ILE A 413 -8.26 0.10 -8.65
C ILE A 413 -9.17 -0.50 -7.58
N TYR A 414 -10.05 0.29 -6.97
CA TYR A 414 -10.83 -0.11 -5.80
C TYR A 414 -12.31 -0.30 -6.08
N ASN A 415 -12.75 -0.05 -7.30
CA ASN A 415 -14.17 -0.02 -7.69
C ASN A 415 -15.02 0.94 -6.83
N LEU A 416 -14.41 2.04 -6.38
CA LEU A 416 -15.06 3.05 -5.54
C LEU A 416 -15.49 4.26 -6.38
N GLU A 417 -16.81 4.50 -6.44
CA GLU A 417 -17.37 5.70 -7.07
C GLU A 417 -17.20 6.92 -6.15
N THR A 418 -16.67 8.02 -6.69
CA THR A 418 -16.56 9.30 -5.96
C THR A 418 -17.83 10.12 -6.11
N VAL A 419 -18.38 10.59 -5.00
CA VAL A 419 -19.58 11.44 -4.93
C VAL A 419 -19.25 12.74 -4.23
N VAL A 420 -19.32 13.85 -4.96
CA VAL A 420 -19.08 15.19 -4.41
C VAL A 420 -20.31 15.69 -3.68
N VAL A 421 -20.18 15.85 -2.36
CA VAL A 421 -21.26 16.34 -1.48
C VAL A 421 -21.19 17.87 -1.39
N PRO A 422 -22.31 18.59 -1.56
CA PRO A 422 -22.31 20.04 -1.44
C PRO A 422 -21.99 20.50 -0.01
N THR A 423 -21.41 21.67 0.13
CA THR A 423 -21.13 22.31 1.43
C THR A 423 -22.42 22.77 2.12
N HIS A 424 -22.41 22.83 3.45
CA HIS A 424 -23.55 23.33 4.22
C HIS A 424 -23.79 24.82 3.95
N ARG A 425 -22.72 25.62 3.93
CA ARG A 425 -22.73 27.04 3.57
C ARG A 425 -21.93 27.28 2.29
N PRO A 426 -22.30 28.28 1.45
CA PRO A 426 -21.50 28.60 0.27
C PRO A 426 -20.06 28.97 0.64
N MET A 427 -19.11 28.47 -0.14
CA MET A 427 -17.70 28.82 0.04
C MET A 427 -17.46 30.26 -0.47
N VAL A 428 -16.90 31.10 0.40
CA VAL A 428 -16.58 32.51 0.12
C VAL A 428 -15.06 32.79 0.05
N ARG A 429 -14.23 31.74 0.16
CA ARG A 429 -12.77 31.87 0.04
C ARG A 429 -12.39 32.42 -1.33
N ASN A 430 -11.43 33.34 -1.34
CA ASN A 430 -10.88 33.94 -2.55
C ASN A 430 -9.57 33.24 -2.96
N ASP A 431 -9.63 32.37 -3.95
CA ASP A 431 -8.46 31.70 -4.52
C ASP A 431 -7.87 32.61 -5.63
N MET A 432 -6.79 33.33 -5.29
CA MET A 432 -6.12 34.27 -6.18
C MET A 432 -5.31 33.52 -7.27
N GLN A 433 -5.01 34.20 -8.37
CA GLN A 433 -4.17 33.63 -9.42
C GLN A 433 -2.71 33.45 -8.95
N ASP A 434 -2.04 32.48 -9.53
CA ASP A 434 -0.64 32.22 -9.26
C ASP A 434 0.24 33.37 -9.76
N LEU A 435 1.27 33.71 -9.00
CA LEU A 435 2.31 34.65 -9.35
C LEU A 435 3.57 33.90 -9.75
N VAL A 436 4.02 34.09 -11.01
CA VAL A 436 5.21 33.39 -11.51
C VAL A 436 6.34 34.39 -11.70
N TYR A 437 7.42 34.16 -10.96
CA TYR A 437 8.64 34.97 -10.98
C TYR A 437 9.73 34.29 -11.82
N ARG A 438 10.70 35.10 -12.22
CA ARG A 438 11.82 34.62 -13.01
C ARG A 438 12.80 33.77 -12.18
N THR A 439 13.09 34.20 -10.95
CA THR A 439 14.04 33.56 -10.04
C THR A 439 13.40 33.19 -8.72
N ALA A 440 13.99 32.20 -8.03
CA ALA A 440 13.57 31.82 -6.68
C ALA A 440 13.73 32.96 -5.68
N LYS A 441 14.77 33.81 -5.84
CA LYS A 441 14.99 34.96 -4.98
C LYS A 441 13.83 35.96 -5.03
N GLU A 442 13.41 36.37 -6.24
CA GLU A 442 12.27 37.27 -6.44
C GLU A 442 10.97 36.69 -5.83
N LYS A 443 10.76 35.39 -6.00
CA LYS A 443 9.64 34.65 -5.40
C LYS A 443 9.63 34.78 -3.88
N TYR A 444 10.74 34.49 -3.21
CA TYR A 444 10.81 34.56 -1.75
C TYR A 444 10.75 36.00 -1.22
N ASP A 445 11.29 36.97 -1.94
CA ASP A 445 11.15 38.40 -1.58
C ASP A 445 9.67 38.85 -1.64
N ALA A 446 8.91 38.38 -2.63
CA ALA A 446 7.47 38.63 -2.75
C ALA A 446 6.66 37.90 -1.66
N ILE A 447 6.99 36.66 -1.33
CA ILE A 447 6.37 35.90 -0.21
C ILE A 447 6.58 36.65 1.11
N LEU A 448 7.78 37.14 1.38
CA LEU A 448 8.08 37.93 2.60
C LEU A 448 7.29 39.22 2.66
N ALA A 449 7.10 39.91 1.53
CA ALA A 449 6.31 41.14 1.45
C ALA A 449 4.84 40.86 1.78
N ASP A 450 4.25 39.79 1.23
CA ASP A 450 2.86 39.42 1.49
C ASP A 450 2.65 38.95 2.96
N ILE A 451 3.56 38.14 3.51
CA ILE A 451 3.53 37.74 4.92
C ILE A 451 3.57 38.98 5.84
N ARG A 452 4.43 39.96 5.54
CA ARG A 452 4.57 41.18 6.34
C ARG A 452 3.29 42.00 6.31
N ASP A 453 2.70 42.21 5.12
CA ASP A 453 1.44 42.91 4.94
C ASP A 453 0.29 42.25 5.71
N CYS A 454 0.17 40.93 5.63
CA CYS A 454 -0.83 40.18 6.41
C CYS A 454 -0.59 40.28 7.91
N HIS A 455 0.65 40.16 8.37
CA HIS A 455 1.00 40.27 9.79
C HIS A 455 0.68 41.67 10.34
N GLU A 456 1.02 42.73 9.60
CA GLU A 456 0.72 44.13 9.98
C GLU A 456 -0.78 44.36 10.07
N ARG A 457 -1.59 43.79 9.16
CA ARG A 457 -3.06 43.89 9.19
C ARG A 457 -3.71 43.04 10.27
N GLY A 458 -2.96 42.12 10.92
CA GLY A 458 -3.50 41.19 11.91
C GLY A 458 -4.14 39.94 11.30
N GLN A 459 -3.92 39.67 10.02
CA GLN A 459 -4.43 38.49 9.34
C GLN A 459 -3.50 37.28 9.59
N PRO A 460 -4.00 36.13 10.06
CA PRO A 460 -3.17 34.93 10.21
C PRO A 460 -2.75 34.36 8.85
N VAL A 461 -1.51 33.84 8.78
CA VAL A 461 -0.92 33.30 7.55
C VAL A 461 -0.45 31.88 7.78
N LEU A 462 -0.80 31.00 6.84
CA LEU A 462 -0.24 29.66 6.75
C LEU A 462 0.58 29.54 5.47
N VAL A 463 1.87 29.29 5.62
CA VAL A 463 2.81 29.11 4.50
C VAL A 463 3.01 27.62 4.27
N GLY A 464 2.54 27.10 3.13
CA GLY A 464 2.74 25.71 2.70
C GLY A 464 4.02 25.56 1.91
N THR A 465 4.85 24.57 2.28
CA THR A 465 6.11 24.23 1.61
C THR A 465 6.11 22.76 1.19
N THR A 466 6.85 22.43 0.12
CA THR A 466 6.93 21.08 -0.43
C THR A 466 7.94 20.19 0.29
N SER A 467 8.98 20.78 0.88
CA SER A 467 10.04 20.05 1.57
C SER A 467 10.41 20.68 2.92
N ILE A 468 11.14 19.90 3.73
CA ILE A 468 11.68 20.38 5.02
C ILE A 468 12.69 21.49 4.77
N GLU A 469 13.57 21.37 3.76
CA GLU A 469 14.57 22.38 3.40
C GLU A 469 13.91 23.72 3.06
N ASN A 470 12.84 23.70 2.26
CA ASN A 470 12.08 24.89 1.91
C ASN A 470 11.41 25.52 3.14
N SER A 471 10.94 24.72 4.10
CA SER A 471 10.39 25.21 5.36
C SER A 471 11.43 25.88 6.22
N GLU A 472 12.64 25.33 6.31
CA GLU A 472 13.79 25.91 7.02
C GLU A 472 14.30 27.18 6.32
N LEU A 473 14.33 27.21 4.98
CA LEU A 473 14.68 28.41 4.22
C LEU A 473 13.75 29.56 4.52
N VAL A 474 12.42 29.34 4.44
CA VAL A 474 11.41 30.38 4.75
C VAL A 474 11.54 30.82 6.21
N SER A 475 11.71 29.88 7.16
CA SER A 475 11.95 30.19 8.57
C SER A 475 13.15 31.09 8.77
N ASN A 476 14.28 30.80 8.14
CA ASN A 476 15.48 31.61 8.22
C ASN A 476 15.30 33.02 7.62
N LEU A 477 14.52 33.15 6.56
CA LEU A 477 14.19 34.45 5.96
C LEU A 477 13.31 35.28 6.88
N LEU A 478 12.31 34.66 7.52
CA LEU A 478 11.41 35.32 8.49
C LEU A 478 12.19 35.75 9.76
N LYS A 479 13.11 34.91 10.26
CA LYS A 479 14.01 35.28 11.38
C LYS A 479 14.86 36.50 11.03
N LYS A 480 15.43 36.56 9.84
CA LYS A 480 16.21 37.74 9.38
C LYS A 480 15.35 38.99 9.26
N ALA A 481 14.06 38.81 8.89
CA ALA A 481 13.09 39.90 8.80
C ALA A 481 12.50 40.33 10.17
N GLY A 482 12.84 39.62 11.26
CA GLY A 482 12.32 39.91 12.63
C GLY A 482 10.85 39.54 12.82
N LEU A 483 10.28 38.66 12.00
CA LEU A 483 8.88 38.23 12.08
C LEU A 483 8.74 36.95 12.94
N PRO A 484 7.99 36.97 14.04
CA PRO A 484 7.75 35.82 14.88
C PRO A 484 6.90 34.77 14.10
N HIS A 485 7.29 33.52 14.15
CA HIS A 485 6.59 32.43 13.42
C HIS A 485 6.79 31.08 14.10
N ASN A 486 5.87 30.16 13.81
CA ASN A 486 5.96 28.77 14.18
C ASN A 486 6.27 27.90 12.94
N VAL A 487 7.03 26.82 13.13
CA VAL A 487 7.34 25.86 12.07
C VAL A 487 6.74 24.51 12.44
N LEU A 488 6.00 23.92 11.50
CA LEU A 488 5.36 22.62 11.61
C LEU A 488 5.95 21.69 10.55
N ASN A 489 6.87 20.84 10.96
CA ASN A 489 7.49 19.85 10.12
C ASN A 489 7.76 18.55 10.91
N ALA A 490 8.21 17.49 10.24
CA ALA A 490 8.46 16.17 10.83
C ALA A 490 9.42 16.17 12.04
N LYS A 491 10.24 17.22 12.21
CA LYS A 491 11.14 17.36 13.35
C LYS A 491 10.44 17.84 14.65
N GLN A 492 9.17 18.26 14.59
CA GLN A 492 8.42 18.84 15.70
C GLN A 492 7.06 18.18 15.93
N HIS A 493 6.99 16.87 15.74
CA HIS A 493 5.75 16.09 15.87
C HIS A 493 5.07 16.25 17.24
N ASP A 494 5.85 16.31 18.33
CA ASP A 494 5.32 16.38 19.71
C ASP A 494 4.55 17.67 20.00
N ARG A 495 4.79 18.73 19.22
CA ARG A 495 4.17 20.04 19.39
C ARG A 495 3.16 20.39 18.29
N GLU A 496 2.85 19.48 17.42
CA GLU A 496 2.01 19.70 16.25
C GLU A 496 0.63 20.24 16.65
N ALA A 497 -0.04 19.57 17.59
CA ALA A 497 -1.37 19.94 18.04
C ALA A 497 -1.39 21.35 18.69
N GLU A 498 -0.35 21.70 19.44
CA GLU A 498 -0.21 23.03 20.09
C GLU A 498 -0.04 24.14 19.02
N ILE A 499 0.81 23.92 18.04
CA ILE A 499 1.08 24.90 16.97
C ILE A 499 -0.18 25.12 16.12
N VAL A 500 -0.87 24.04 15.75
CA VAL A 500 -2.12 24.12 14.96
C VAL A 500 -3.22 24.84 15.75
N ALA A 501 -3.33 24.59 17.06
CA ALA A 501 -4.29 25.26 17.93
C ALA A 501 -4.11 26.78 17.94
N GLN A 502 -2.92 27.30 17.68
CA GLN A 502 -2.61 28.72 17.69
C GLN A 502 -2.60 29.34 16.29
N ALA A 503 -2.55 28.56 15.22
CA ALA A 503 -2.34 29.02 13.85
C ALA A 503 -3.42 30.00 13.34
N GLY A 504 -4.64 29.93 13.90
CA GLY A 504 -5.76 30.83 13.55
C GLY A 504 -5.84 32.15 14.32
N ARG A 505 -4.89 32.43 15.23
CA ARG A 505 -4.88 33.65 16.02
C ARG A 505 -4.43 34.90 15.21
N PRO A 506 -4.87 36.11 15.55
CA PRO A 506 -4.39 37.33 14.89
C PRO A 506 -2.86 37.41 14.89
N HIS A 507 -2.29 37.96 13.80
CA HIS A 507 -0.85 38.15 13.63
C HIS A 507 0.01 36.86 13.57
N GLN A 508 -0.61 35.68 13.62
CA GLN A 508 0.14 34.42 13.66
C GLN A 508 0.65 34.04 12.27
N ILE A 509 1.94 33.67 12.20
CA ILE A 509 2.58 33.11 11.02
C ILE A 509 2.94 31.65 11.32
N THR A 510 2.45 30.72 10.50
CA THR A 510 2.75 29.29 10.63
C THR A 510 3.31 28.78 9.30
N ILE A 511 4.46 28.14 9.34
CA ILE A 511 5.05 27.43 8.18
C ILE A 511 4.74 25.96 8.37
N ALA A 512 4.16 25.31 7.36
CA ALA A 512 3.84 23.90 7.42
C ALA A 512 4.34 23.17 6.16
N THR A 513 4.97 22.01 6.34
CA THR A 513 5.19 21.06 5.25
C THR A 513 3.88 20.36 4.89
N ASN A 514 3.81 19.80 3.69
CA ASN A 514 2.60 19.25 3.09
C ASN A 514 1.80 18.29 4.00
N MET A 515 2.48 17.37 4.69
CA MET A 515 1.82 16.36 5.54
C MET A 515 1.51 16.86 6.96
N ALA A 516 2.18 17.91 7.42
CA ALA A 516 2.06 18.39 8.79
C ALA A 516 0.69 19.06 9.04
N GLY A 517 0.04 18.73 10.16
CA GLY A 517 -1.28 19.24 10.56
C GLY A 517 -2.45 18.63 9.78
N ARG A 518 -2.27 17.52 9.05
CA ARG A 518 -3.36 16.84 8.36
C ARG A 518 -4.33 16.21 9.37
N GLY A 519 -5.62 16.22 9.07
CA GLY A 519 -6.65 15.73 10.00
C GLY A 519 -6.93 16.62 11.20
N THR A 520 -6.24 17.78 11.31
CA THR A 520 -6.48 18.78 12.36
C THR A 520 -7.10 20.04 11.77
N ASP A 521 -7.98 20.69 12.54
CA ASP A 521 -8.67 21.90 12.12
C ASP A 521 -7.97 23.16 12.63
N ILE A 522 -7.88 24.21 11.78
CA ILE A 522 -7.40 25.53 12.18
C ILE A 522 -8.63 26.40 12.44
N GLU A 523 -8.95 26.60 13.73
CA GLU A 523 -10.03 27.47 14.14
C GLU A 523 -9.57 28.94 14.13
N LEU A 524 -10.33 29.83 13.46
CA LEU A 524 -10.04 31.25 13.46
C LEU A 524 -10.28 31.85 14.86
N GLY A 525 -9.28 32.52 15.40
CA GLY A 525 -9.25 32.97 16.79
C GLY A 525 -8.48 32.04 17.74
N GLY A 526 -8.08 30.88 17.29
CA GLY A 526 -7.41 29.81 18.04
C GLY A 526 -8.35 28.70 18.47
N SER A 527 -7.80 27.53 18.85
CA SER A 527 -8.61 26.35 19.18
C SER A 527 -9.43 26.59 20.47
N ARG A 528 -10.74 26.58 20.29
CA ARG A 528 -11.70 26.70 21.38
C ARG A 528 -11.74 25.46 22.27
N SER A 529 -11.73 24.28 21.63
CA SER A 529 -11.81 22.99 22.31
C SER A 529 -10.61 22.72 23.21
N SER A 530 -9.40 23.07 22.78
CA SER A 530 -8.19 22.92 23.58
C SER A 530 -8.23 23.71 24.90
N VAL A 531 -8.72 24.95 24.86
CA VAL A 531 -8.81 25.80 26.05
C VAL A 531 -9.93 25.34 26.97
N ILE A 532 -11.09 24.96 26.42
CA ILE A 532 -12.21 24.45 27.23
C ILE A 532 -11.80 23.18 27.96
N ASN A 533 -11.16 22.21 27.26
CA ASN A 533 -10.67 21.00 27.91
C ASN A 533 -9.65 21.32 29.02
N ALA A 534 -8.75 22.26 28.79
CA ALA A 534 -7.80 22.67 29.82
C ALA A 534 -8.49 23.26 31.07
N ILE A 535 -9.59 24.05 30.91
CA ILE A 535 -10.38 24.57 32.03
C ILE A 535 -11.12 23.41 32.71
N GLU A 536 -11.70 22.47 31.96
CA GLU A 536 -12.43 21.35 32.54
C GLU A 536 -11.53 20.41 33.35
N MET A 537 -10.25 20.24 32.96
CA MET A 537 -9.24 19.42 33.66
C MET A 537 -8.70 20.11 34.94
N ARG A 538 -8.94 21.39 35.16
CA ARG A 538 -8.47 22.07 36.38
C ARG A 538 -9.21 21.53 37.62
N GLU A 539 -8.47 21.00 38.55
CA GLU A 539 -8.98 20.47 39.83
C GLU A 539 -9.21 21.58 40.89
N ASP A 540 -8.60 22.74 40.66
CA ASP A 540 -8.66 23.89 41.56
C ASP A 540 -9.97 24.70 41.48
N LEU A 541 -10.84 24.43 40.51
CA LEU A 541 -12.09 25.15 40.26
C LEU A 541 -13.30 24.24 40.53
N ASP A 542 -14.32 24.80 41.16
CA ASP A 542 -15.62 24.17 41.31
C ASP A 542 -16.41 24.16 39.98
N PRO A 543 -17.45 23.31 39.81
CA PRO A 543 -18.19 23.20 38.55
C PRO A 543 -18.87 24.51 38.09
N GLU A 544 -19.29 25.40 39.03
CA GLU A 544 -19.87 26.68 38.65
C GLU A 544 -18.82 27.70 38.19
N ALA A 545 -17.65 27.73 38.86
CA ALA A 545 -16.52 28.53 38.43
C ALA A 545 -15.99 28.11 37.07
N LYS A 546 -15.90 26.78 36.78
CA LYS A 546 -15.55 26.27 35.47
C LYS A 546 -16.53 26.76 34.40
N LYS A 547 -17.83 26.66 34.62
CA LYS A 547 -18.84 27.16 33.66
C LYS A 547 -18.73 28.67 33.43
N ALA A 548 -18.49 29.46 34.49
CA ALA A 548 -18.32 30.90 34.36
C ALA A 548 -17.04 31.26 33.59
N GLU A 549 -15.94 30.56 33.82
CA GLU A 549 -14.67 30.76 33.10
C GLU A 549 -14.79 30.34 31.63
N ILE A 550 -15.44 29.22 31.32
CA ILE A 550 -15.73 28.80 29.96
C ILE A 550 -16.62 29.85 29.25
N ALA A 551 -17.68 30.35 29.87
CA ALA A 551 -18.53 31.32 29.23
C ALA A 551 -17.78 32.64 28.93
N ARG A 552 -16.96 33.12 29.88
CA ARG A 552 -16.11 34.29 29.67
C ARG A 552 -15.12 34.09 28.53
N PHE A 553 -14.46 32.92 28.48
CA PHE A 553 -13.54 32.56 27.39
C PHE A 553 -14.27 32.52 26.04
N GLN A 554 -15.47 31.96 25.98
CA GLN A 554 -16.26 31.92 24.75
C GLN A 554 -16.62 33.32 24.24
N ASP A 555 -16.97 34.24 25.11
CA ASP A 555 -17.26 35.64 24.72
C ASP A 555 -16.01 36.39 24.23
N GLU A 556 -14.85 36.15 24.86
CA GLU A 556 -13.56 36.71 24.43
C GLU A 556 -13.14 36.10 23.08
N TRP A 557 -13.25 34.78 22.94
CA TRP A 557 -12.91 34.05 21.70
C TRP A 557 -13.78 34.51 20.53
N GLN A 558 -15.08 34.73 20.75
CA GLN A 558 -16.00 35.20 19.71
C GLN A 558 -15.57 36.56 19.15
N LYS A 559 -15.11 37.48 20.00
CA LYS A 559 -14.59 38.78 19.55
C LYS A 559 -13.34 38.65 18.71
N VAL A 560 -12.40 37.78 19.13
CA VAL A 560 -11.17 37.53 18.39
C VAL A 560 -11.47 36.85 17.04
N HIS A 561 -12.42 35.91 17.02
CA HIS A 561 -12.88 35.23 15.80
C HIS A 561 -13.48 36.25 14.80
N GLU A 562 -14.35 37.12 15.25
CA GLU A 562 -14.95 38.17 14.41
C GLU A 562 -13.90 39.15 13.87
N GLU A 563 -12.91 39.54 14.71
CA GLU A 563 -11.78 40.36 14.26
C GLU A 563 -11.00 39.71 13.13
N VAL A 564 -10.64 38.43 13.26
CA VAL A 564 -9.93 37.70 12.21
C VAL A 564 -10.76 37.59 10.93
N LEU A 565 -12.08 37.39 11.03
CA LEU A 565 -12.98 37.36 9.89
C LEU A 565 -13.06 38.72 9.18
N GLU A 566 -13.08 39.83 9.90
CA GLU A 566 -13.05 41.18 9.35
C GLU A 566 -11.75 41.46 8.60
N LYS A 567 -10.61 40.95 9.08
CA LYS A 567 -9.28 41.05 8.45
C LYS A 567 -9.12 40.15 7.19
N GLY A 568 -10.12 39.32 6.90
CA GLY A 568 -10.13 38.46 5.71
C GLY A 568 -9.92 36.96 5.98
N GLY A 569 -9.92 36.54 7.27
CA GLY A 569 -9.75 35.15 7.66
C GLY A 569 -8.30 34.64 7.43
N LEU A 570 -8.12 33.34 7.38
CA LEU A 570 -6.79 32.72 7.16
C LEU A 570 -6.32 32.94 5.73
N HIS A 571 -5.10 33.44 5.57
CA HIS A 571 -4.40 33.54 4.27
C HIS A 571 -3.45 32.37 4.06
N ILE A 572 -3.57 31.70 2.92
CA ILE A 572 -2.71 30.56 2.52
C ILE A 572 -1.71 31.04 1.48
N ILE A 573 -0.43 30.83 1.74
CA ILE A 573 0.66 31.04 0.81
C ILE A 573 1.26 29.69 0.42
N GLY A 574 1.18 29.31 -0.85
CA GLY A 574 1.92 28.18 -1.39
C GLY A 574 3.24 28.65 -1.96
N THR A 575 4.36 28.10 -1.51
CA THR A 575 5.70 28.47 -2.03
C THR A 575 6.02 27.82 -3.37
N GLU A 576 5.30 26.75 -3.70
CA GLU A 576 5.45 25.98 -4.95
C GLU A 576 4.13 25.25 -5.26
N ARG A 577 3.97 24.79 -6.50
CA ARG A 577 2.94 23.81 -6.84
C ARG A 577 3.45 22.40 -6.54
N HIS A 578 2.61 21.59 -5.95
CA HIS A 578 2.90 20.19 -5.72
C HIS A 578 2.76 19.35 -7.01
N GLU A 579 3.27 18.15 -7.01
CA GLU A 579 3.14 17.22 -8.13
C GLU A 579 1.68 16.85 -8.43
N SER A 580 0.82 16.85 -7.42
CA SER A 580 -0.62 16.59 -7.54
C SER A 580 -1.46 17.82 -7.19
N ARG A 581 -2.46 18.12 -8.05
CA ARG A 581 -3.46 19.18 -7.83
C ARG A 581 -4.25 18.95 -6.54
N ARG A 582 -4.41 17.71 -6.14
CA ARG A 582 -5.08 17.29 -4.92
C ARG A 582 -4.42 17.91 -3.68
N ILE A 583 -3.10 17.84 -3.60
CA ILE A 583 -2.32 18.40 -2.49
C ILE A 583 -2.45 19.93 -2.44
N ASP A 584 -2.42 20.61 -3.59
CA ASP A 584 -2.69 22.05 -3.68
C ASP A 584 -4.09 22.37 -3.14
N ASN A 585 -5.09 21.58 -3.48
CA ASN A 585 -6.47 21.76 -3.01
C ASN A 585 -6.61 21.48 -1.50
N GLN A 586 -5.87 20.53 -0.95
CA GLN A 586 -5.82 20.28 0.49
C GLN A 586 -5.21 21.46 1.24
N LEU A 587 -4.13 22.05 0.72
CA LEU A 587 -3.51 23.24 1.31
C LEU A 587 -4.51 24.41 1.30
N ARG A 588 -5.13 24.70 0.13
CA ARG A 588 -6.18 25.73 0.03
C ARG A 588 -7.36 25.45 0.98
N GLY A 589 -7.74 24.18 1.15
CA GLY A 589 -8.85 23.75 1.98
C GLY A 589 -8.66 23.98 3.49
N ARG A 590 -7.48 24.41 3.91
CA ARG A 590 -7.25 24.83 5.30
C ARG A 590 -7.87 26.19 5.64
N ALA A 591 -8.18 27.01 4.64
CA ALA A 591 -8.88 28.31 4.78
C ALA A 591 -10.29 28.26 4.19
N GLY A 592 -11.16 29.16 4.62
CA GLY A 592 -12.52 29.32 4.10
C GLY A 592 -13.47 28.18 4.46
N ARG A 593 -13.40 27.68 5.70
CA ARG A 593 -14.21 26.57 6.21
C ARG A 593 -15.58 27.06 6.66
N GLN A 594 -16.62 26.24 6.48
CA GLN A 594 -18.00 26.50 6.91
C GLN A 594 -18.57 27.91 6.55
N GLY A 595 -18.13 28.43 5.40
CA GLY A 595 -18.54 29.75 4.92
C GLY A 595 -17.77 30.93 5.50
N ASP A 596 -16.67 30.68 6.21
CA ASP A 596 -15.76 31.72 6.68
C ASP A 596 -14.99 32.35 5.53
N LYS A 597 -14.56 33.60 5.72
CA LYS A 597 -13.64 34.25 4.79
C LYS A 597 -12.27 33.59 4.86
N GLY A 598 -11.55 33.65 3.76
CA GLY A 598 -10.17 33.18 3.60
C GLY A 598 -9.64 33.54 2.24
N SER A 599 -8.36 33.40 2.06
CA SER A 599 -7.71 33.63 0.76
C SER A 599 -6.55 32.67 0.54
N SER A 600 -6.21 32.40 -0.73
CA SER A 600 -5.03 31.61 -1.07
C SER A 600 -4.31 32.19 -2.28
N ARG A 601 -2.98 32.07 -2.28
CA ARG A 601 -2.13 32.43 -3.42
C ARG A 601 -0.91 31.54 -3.49
N PHE A 602 -0.53 31.12 -4.71
CA PHE A 602 0.71 30.40 -4.95
C PHE A 602 1.74 31.30 -5.59
N TYR A 603 2.96 31.23 -5.09
CA TYR A 603 4.14 31.95 -5.57
C TYR A 603 5.09 30.94 -6.21
N LEU A 604 5.39 31.12 -7.48
CA LEU A 604 6.14 30.18 -8.30
C LEU A 604 7.37 30.85 -8.90
N SER A 605 8.39 30.10 -9.20
CA SER A 605 9.54 30.55 -9.99
C SER A 605 9.83 29.59 -11.14
N MET A 606 10.52 30.09 -12.18
CA MET A 606 10.98 29.25 -13.28
C MET A 606 12.04 28.22 -12.85
N GLU A 607 12.58 28.40 -11.65
CA GLU A 607 13.56 27.49 -11.05
C GLU A 607 12.90 26.36 -10.23
N ASP A 608 11.59 26.38 -10.04
CA ASP A 608 10.87 25.35 -9.33
C ASP A 608 10.90 24.02 -10.12
N PRO A 609 11.03 22.85 -9.47
CA PRO A 609 11.21 21.56 -10.15
C PRO A 609 10.13 21.26 -11.20
N LEU A 610 8.86 21.45 -10.84
CA LEU A 610 7.74 21.21 -11.76
C LEU A 610 7.81 22.08 -13.03
N LEU A 611 8.22 23.36 -12.90
CA LEU A 611 8.33 24.28 -14.02
C LEU A 611 9.58 24.02 -14.87
N LYS A 612 10.69 23.63 -14.27
CA LYS A 612 11.89 23.19 -15.01
C LYS A 612 11.59 22.00 -15.91
N ILE A 613 10.89 20.99 -15.39
CA ILE A 613 10.61 19.75 -16.13
C ILE A 613 9.63 19.98 -17.29
N PHE A 614 8.55 20.72 -17.09
CA PHE A 614 7.43 20.76 -18.03
C PHE A 614 7.28 22.06 -18.85
N ALA A 615 7.90 23.15 -18.41
CA ALA A 615 7.68 24.47 -19.01
C ALA A 615 8.98 25.19 -19.46
N GLY A 616 10.17 24.57 -19.13
CA GLY A 616 11.46 25.22 -19.18
C GLY A 616 11.71 26.12 -20.41
N ASP A 617 11.78 25.57 -21.62
CA ASP A 617 12.23 26.35 -22.79
C ASP A 617 11.15 27.24 -23.40
N ARG A 618 9.90 26.77 -23.45
CA ARG A 618 8.80 27.56 -24.06
C ARG A 618 8.37 28.74 -23.23
N LEU A 619 8.25 28.51 -21.89
CA LEU A 619 7.85 29.57 -20.97
C LEU A 619 9.00 30.56 -20.75
N LYS A 620 10.26 30.08 -20.71
CA LYS A 620 11.46 30.91 -20.68
C LYS A 620 11.57 31.79 -21.93
N ALA A 621 11.31 31.25 -23.11
CA ALA A 621 11.27 32.01 -24.37
C ALA A 621 10.13 33.05 -24.38
N ILE A 622 9.00 32.79 -23.76
CA ILE A 622 7.93 33.77 -23.60
C ILE A 622 8.35 34.88 -22.64
N MET A 623 8.98 34.53 -21.51
CA MET A 623 9.49 35.49 -20.52
C MET A 623 10.57 36.41 -21.13
N ASP A 624 11.53 35.84 -21.87
CA ASP A 624 12.57 36.59 -22.55
C ASP A 624 12.02 37.55 -23.64
N ARG A 625 10.93 37.15 -24.28
CA ARG A 625 10.22 38.03 -25.24
C ARG A 625 9.45 39.16 -24.56
N LEU A 626 8.90 38.94 -23.37
CA LEU A 626 8.13 39.95 -22.64
C LEU A 626 9.00 40.99 -21.96
N LYS A 627 10.35 40.79 -21.86
CA LYS A 627 11.31 41.73 -21.24
C LYS A 627 10.82 42.30 -19.93
N LEU A 628 10.30 41.45 -19.05
CA LEU A 628 9.78 41.88 -17.75
C LEU A 628 10.91 42.44 -16.89
N PRO A 629 10.68 43.59 -16.23
CA PRO A 629 11.60 44.11 -15.21
C PRO A 629 11.84 43.13 -14.07
N GLU A 630 12.99 43.24 -13.40
CA GLU A 630 13.26 42.45 -12.18
C GLU A 630 12.19 42.73 -11.12
N GLY A 631 11.67 41.68 -10.48
CA GLY A 631 10.66 41.79 -9.43
C GLY A 631 9.20 41.83 -9.90
N GLU A 632 8.92 41.88 -11.20
CA GLU A 632 7.56 41.77 -11.72
C GLU A 632 7.14 40.33 -11.96
N ALA A 633 5.98 39.95 -11.43
CA ALA A 633 5.38 38.64 -11.61
C ALA A 633 4.52 38.56 -12.87
N ILE A 634 4.46 37.39 -13.47
CA ILE A 634 3.43 37.08 -14.47
C ILE A 634 2.19 36.58 -13.74
N GLU A 635 1.09 37.29 -13.87
CA GLU A 635 -0.23 36.89 -13.47
C GLU A 635 -1.07 36.58 -14.73
N SER A 636 -1.16 35.31 -15.10
CA SER A 636 -1.83 34.90 -16.35
C SER A 636 -2.53 33.57 -16.21
N GLY A 637 -3.83 33.55 -16.47
CA GLY A 637 -4.63 32.32 -16.48
C GLY A 637 -4.19 31.30 -17.56
N LEU A 638 -3.37 31.70 -18.55
CA LEU A 638 -2.78 30.79 -19.52
C LEU A 638 -1.62 30.00 -18.88
N VAL A 639 -0.82 30.66 -18.04
CA VAL A 639 0.30 30.02 -17.33
C VAL A 639 -0.24 29.06 -16.29
N SER A 640 -1.24 29.46 -15.51
CA SER A 640 -1.89 28.57 -14.52
C SER A 640 -2.47 27.31 -15.17
N ARG A 641 -3.09 27.43 -16.38
CA ARG A 641 -3.57 26.26 -17.13
C ARG A 641 -2.44 25.36 -17.65
N ALA A 642 -1.30 25.96 -18.05
CA ALA A 642 -0.14 25.18 -18.47
C ALA A 642 0.45 24.36 -17.32
N ILE A 643 0.54 24.96 -16.13
CA ILE A 643 0.98 24.28 -14.89
C ILE A 643 0.01 23.15 -14.51
N GLU A 644 -1.30 23.42 -14.55
CA GLU A 644 -2.32 22.38 -14.29
C GLU A 644 -2.22 21.22 -15.28
N SER A 645 -1.93 21.50 -16.56
CA SER A 645 -1.70 20.46 -17.57
C SER A 645 -0.43 19.65 -17.28
N ALA A 646 0.62 20.28 -16.75
CA ALA A 646 1.83 19.61 -16.32
C ALA A 646 1.55 18.66 -15.13
N GLN A 647 0.85 19.16 -14.09
CA GLN A 647 0.45 18.35 -12.95
C GLN A 647 -0.38 17.11 -13.38
N ARG A 648 -1.33 17.28 -14.29
CA ARG A 648 -2.11 16.14 -14.83
C ARG A 648 -1.24 15.06 -15.49
N LYS A 649 -0.14 15.44 -16.14
CA LYS A 649 0.79 14.48 -16.74
C LYS A 649 1.58 13.71 -15.65
N VAL A 650 2.01 14.41 -14.59
CA VAL A 650 2.68 13.78 -13.46
C VAL A 650 1.72 12.83 -12.73
N GLU A 651 0.49 13.28 -12.46
CA GLU A 651 -0.57 12.45 -11.86
C GLU A 651 -0.81 11.17 -12.67
N ALA A 652 -0.95 11.29 -14.00
CA ALA A 652 -1.14 10.14 -14.89
C ALA A 652 0.06 9.17 -14.84
N ARG A 653 1.29 9.68 -14.85
CA ARG A 653 2.50 8.84 -14.74
C ARG A 653 2.54 8.12 -13.39
N ASN A 654 2.30 8.83 -12.30
CA ASN A 654 2.29 8.22 -10.96
C ASN A 654 1.20 7.13 -10.86
N PHE A 655 0.05 7.35 -11.49
CA PHE A 655 -0.99 6.33 -11.62
C PHE A 655 -0.50 5.10 -12.39
N ASP A 656 0.16 5.30 -13.54
CA ASP A 656 0.67 4.19 -14.36
C ASP A 656 1.70 3.36 -13.57
N ILE A 657 2.59 4.00 -12.80
CA ILE A 657 3.56 3.32 -11.93
C ILE A 657 2.84 2.49 -10.87
N ARG A 658 1.87 3.07 -10.14
CA ARG A 658 1.10 2.34 -9.12
C ARG A 658 0.32 1.17 -9.73
N LYS A 659 -0.28 1.37 -10.91
CA LYS A 659 -0.99 0.32 -11.64
C LYS A 659 -0.06 -0.81 -12.07
N GLN A 660 1.14 -0.47 -12.55
CA GLN A 660 2.13 -1.48 -12.94
C GLN A 660 2.60 -2.31 -11.73
N LEU A 661 2.88 -1.68 -10.60
CA LEU A 661 3.22 -2.40 -9.35
C LEU A 661 2.09 -3.34 -8.93
N LEU A 662 0.85 -2.86 -8.99
CA LEU A 662 -0.32 -3.67 -8.65
C LEU A 662 -0.53 -4.85 -9.61
N ASP A 663 -0.29 -4.68 -10.91
CA ASP A 663 -0.43 -5.77 -11.89
C ASP A 663 0.49 -6.96 -11.59
N TYR A 664 1.67 -6.71 -10.99
CA TYR A 664 2.59 -7.77 -10.51
C TYR A 664 2.15 -8.33 -9.16
N ASP A 665 1.77 -7.47 -8.21
CA ASP A 665 1.34 -7.90 -6.89
C ASP A 665 0.00 -8.67 -6.92
N ASP A 666 -0.87 -8.40 -7.88
CA ASP A 666 -2.13 -9.15 -8.04
C ASP A 666 -1.88 -10.65 -8.28
N VAL A 667 -0.78 -11.01 -8.97
CA VAL A 667 -0.40 -12.42 -9.18
C VAL A 667 -0.01 -13.06 -7.85
N ALA A 668 0.88 -12.40 -7.09
CA ALA A 668 1.27 -12.87 -5.76
C ALA A 668 0.07 -12.92 -4.81
N ASN A 669 -0.86 -11.98 -4.92
CA ASN A 669 -2.05 -11.92 -4.09
C ASN A 669 -3.03 -13.08 -4.34
N GLU A 670 -3.24 -13.50 -5.60
CA GLU A 670 -4.07 -14.67 -5.88
C GLU A 670 -3.44 -15.94 -5.28
N GLN A 671 -2.15 -16.10 -5.37
CA GLN A 671 -1.41 -17.21 -4.75
C GLN A 671 -1.47 -17.13 -3.22
N ARG A 672 -1.29 -15.93 -2.63
CA ARG A 672 -1.43 -15.67 -1.18
C ARG A 672 -2.80 -16.08 -0.67
N LYS A 673 -3.87 -15.76 -1.37
CA LYS A 673 -5.23 -16.18 -0.99
C LYS A 673 -5.36 -17.68 -0.90
N VAL A 674 -4.78 -18.44 -1.83
CA VAL A 674 -4.80 -19.91 -1.81
C VAL A 674 -4.02 -20.44 -0.60
N ILE A 675 -2.80 -19.99 -0.40
CA ILE A 675 -1.94 -20.44 0.72
C ILE A 675 -2.59 -20.08 2.07
N TYR A 676 -3.08 -18.86 2.24
CA TYR A 676 -3.71 -18.44 3.49
C TYR A 676 -5.06 -19.13 3.73
N ALA A 677 -5.82 -19.46 2.67
CA ALA A 677 -7.02 -20.26 2.80
C ALA A 677 -6.70 -21.69 3.29
N HIS A 678 -5.71 -22.36 2.68
CA HIS A 678 -5.26 -23.68 3.14
C HIS A 678 -4.76 -23.63 4.59
N ARG A 679 -3.97 -22.61 4.93
CA ARG A 679 -3.46 -22.42 6.29
C ARG A 679 -4.59 -22.23 7.30
N ASN A 680 -5.57 -21.40 6.98
CA ASN A 680 -6.73 -21.16 7.82
C ASN A 680 -7.60 -22.41 7.96
N GLU A 681 -7.80 -23.19 6.91
CA GLU A 681 -8.50 -24.46 6.93
C GLU A 681 -7.84 -25.45 7.89
N LEU A 682 -6.52 -25.57 7.87
CA LEU A 682 -5.76 -26.40 8.81
C LEU A 682 -5.93 -25.96 10.27
N LEU A 683 -5.99 -24.66 10.53
CA LEU A 683 -6.19 -24.11 11.88
C LEU A 683 -7.64 -24.29 12.37
N ASP A 684 -8.62 -24.19 11.47
CA ASP A 684 -10.05 -24.26 11.84
C ASP A 684 -10.58 -25.70 11.89
N THR A 685 -9.91 -26.66 11.23
CA THR A 685 -10.33 -28.07 11.17
C THR A 685 -9.83 -28.83 12.40
N ALA A 686 -10.72 -29.53 13.08
CA ALA A 686 -10.37 -30.36 14.22
C ALA A 686 -9.55 -31.60 13.84
N ASP A 687 -9.83 -32.19 12.67
CA ASP A 687 -9.19 -33.42 12.16
C ASP A 687 -8.58 -33.18 10.78
N VAL A 688 -7.27 -33.28 10.68
CA VAL A 688 -6.49 -33.08 9.44
C VAL A 688 -6.21 -34.40 8.69
N SER A 689 -6.65 -35.54 9.19
CA SER A 689 -6.30 -36.88 8.69
C SER A 689 -6.70 -37.11 7.22
N GLU A 690 -7.83 -36.60 6.77
CA GLU A 690 -8.26 -36.68 5.38
C GLU A 690 -7.32 -35.88 4.44
N VAL A 691 -6.93 -34.67 4.86
CA VAL A 691 -6.00 -33.82 4.10
C VAL A 691 -4.64 -34.51 3.95
N ILE A 692 -4.09 -35.05 5.06
CA ILE A 692 -2.82 -35.76 5.07
C ILE A 692 -2.88 -37.03 4.20
N THR A 693 -3.99 -37.78 4.25
CA THR A 693 -4.18 -38.96 3.41
C THR A 693 -4.15 -38.62 1.93
N ASN A 694 -4.87 -37.56 1.52
CA ASN A 694 -4.88 -37.12 0.14
C ASN A 694 -3.50 -36.61 -0.33
N LEU A 695 -2.77 -35.86 0.53
CA LEU A 695 -1.40 -35.43 0.23
C LEU A 695 -0.45 -36.60 0.03
N ARG A 696 -0.49 -37.60 0.94
CA ARG A 696 0.36 -38.78 0.88
C ARG A 696 0.09 -39.62 -0.38
N GLN A 697 -1.19 -39.86 -0.69
CA GLN A 697 -1.59 -40.61 -1.88
C GLN A 697 -1.13 -39.90 -3.15
N GLY A 698 -1.34 -38.57 -3.27
CA GLY A 698 -0.88 -37.79 -4.41
C GLY A 698 0.65 -37.74 -4.53
N ALA A 699 1.37 -37.66 -3.43
CA ALA A 699 2.84 -37.69 -3.43
C ALA A 699 3.38 -39.07 -3.87
N LEU A 700 2.79 -40.16 -3.39
CA LEU A 700 3.16 -41.51 -3.80
C LEU A 700 2.84 -41.79 -5.27
N GLU A 701 1.72 -41.26 -5.77
CA GLU A 701 1.37 -41.30 -7.18
C GLU A 701 2.42 -40.60 -8.05
N GLU A 702 2.86 -39.41 -7.64
CA GLU A 702 3.88 -38.63 -8.35
C GLU A 702 5.23 -39.37 -8.39
N VAL A 703 5.67 -39.98 -7.27
CA VAL A 703 6.85 -40.83 -7.20
C VAL A 703 6.70 -42.04 -8.14
N PHE A 704 5.55 -42.69 -8.08
CA PHE A 704 5.27 -43.85 -8.93
C PHE A 704 5.31 -43.51 -10.43
N ARG A 705 4.61 -42.40 -10.82
CA ARG A 705 4.54 -41.97 -12.25
C ARG A 705 5.89 -41.50 -12.79
N ARG A 706 6.83 -41.10 -11.95
CA ARG A 706 8.21 -40.79 -12.36
C ARG A 706 8.96 -42.01 -12.83
N HIS A 707 8.74 -43.16 -12.23
CA HIS A 707 9.37 -44.44 -12.58
C HIS A 707 8.52 -45.30 -13.52
N VAL A 708 7.20 -45.15 -13.46
CA VAL A 708 6.21 -45.86 -14.25
C VAL A 708 5.34 -44.86 -14.99
N PRO A 709 5.79 -44.27 -16.11
CA PRO A 709 5.00 -43.27 -16.84
C PRO A 709 3.70 -43.86 -17.39
N GLU A 710 2.64 -43.06 -17.36
CA GLU A 710 1.33 -43.49 -17.83
C GLU A 710 1.32 -43.90 -19.29
N GLY A 711 0.67 -45.02 -19.60
CA GLY A 711 0.57 -45.53 -20.98
C GLY A 711 1.83 -46.19 -21.56
N THR A 712 2.86 -46.42 -20.74
CA THR A 712 4.08 -47.12 -21.11
C THR A 712 3.95 -48.64 -20.88
N VAL A 713 4.74 -49.42 -21.56
CA VAL A 713 4.82 -50.91 -21.41
C VAL A 713 5.79 -51.28 -20.28
N GLU A 714 5.59 -52.46 -19.68
CA GLU A 714 6.35 -52.91 -18.48
C GLU A 714 7.88 -52.89 -18.70
N GLU A 715 8.37 -53.14 -19.93
CA GLU A 715 9.80 -53.11 -20.24
C GLU A 715 10.44 -51.72 -20.11
N GLN A 716 9.62 -50.68 -20.06
CA GLN A 716 10.07 -49.28 -19.90
C GLN A 716 10.02 -48.83 -18.44
N TRP A 717 9.48 -49.63 -17.52
CA TRP A 717 9.35 -49.30 -16.13
C TRP A 717 10.64 -49.48 -15.34
N ASP A 718 11.04 -48.45 -14.59
CA ASP A 718 12.19 -48.54 -13.69
C ASP A 718 11.75 -49.00 -12.27
N ILE A 719 11.38 -50.26 -12.19
CA ILE A 719 10.90 -50.85 -10.91
C ILE A 719 12.02 -50.89 -9.87
N ASN A 720 13.27 -51.08 -10.26
CA ASN A 720 14.38 -51.11 -9.30
C ASN A 720 14.68 -49.72 -8.74
N GLY A 721 14.54 -48.67 -9.53
CA GLY A 721 14.60 -47.26 -9.08
C GLY A 721 13.47 -46.92 -8.13
N LEU A 722 12.23 -47.33 -8.46
CA LEU A 722 11.04 -47.12 -7.62
C LEU A 722 11.20 -47.80 -6.25
N GLU A 723 11.60 -49.09 -6.20
CA GLU A 723 11.79 -49.81 -4.93
C GLU A 723 12.87 -49.15 -4.05
N LYS A 724 13.96 -48.67 -4.64
CA LYS A 724 15.01 -47.95 -3.94
C LYS A 724 14.54 -46.60 -3.38
N GLU A 725 13.85 -45.80 -4.18
CA GLU A 725 13.32 -44.49 -3.76
C GLU A 725 12.31 -44.69 -2.65
N LEU A 726 11.36 -45.62 -2.79
CA LEU A 726 10.37 -45.90 -1.74
C LEU A 726 11.02 -46.42 -0.44
N GLN A 727 12.05 -47.24 -0.56
CA GLN A 727 12.77 -47.78 0.63
C GLN A 727 13.60 -46.69 1.33
N ASN A 728 14.37 -45.91 0.57
CA ASN A 728 15.34 -44.95 1.14
C ASN A 728 14.70 -43.66 1.58
N ASP A 729 13.83 -43.10 0.77
CA ASP A 729 13.27 -41.74 0.97
C ASP A 729 11.92 -41.75 1.71
N TRP A 730 11.21 -42.91 1.64
CA TRP A 730 9.87 -43.03 2.23
C TRP A 730 9.79 -44.09 3.36
N GLN A 731 10.89 -44.81 3.64
CA GLN A 731 10.94 -45.96 4.55
C GLN A 731 9.80 -46.97 4.30
N LEU A 732 9.46 -47.15 3.04
CA LEU A 732 8.39 -48.01 2.54
C LEU A 732 8.98 -49.13 1.68
N PRO A 733 9.59 -50.20 2.26
CA PRO A 733 10.08 -51.33 1.50
C PRO A 733 8.90 -52.16 0.99
N VAL A 734 8.61 -52.01 -0.28
CA VAL A 734 7.60 -52.76 -1.03
C VAL A 734 8.25 -53.59 -2.12
N PRO A 735 7.96 -54.89 -2.18
CA PRO A 735 8.59 -55.78 -3.17
C PRO A 735 7.81 -55.79 -4.50
N VAL A 736 7.82 -54.67 -5.22
CA VAL A 736 7.09 -54.52 -6.50
C VAL A 736 7.57 -55.55 -7.53
N SER A 737 8.88 -55.79 -7.60
CA SER A 737 9.47 -56.79 -8.48
C SER A 737 8.97 -58.21 -8.19
N GLN A 738 8.64 -58.51 -6.92
CA GLN A 738 8.04 -59.80 -6.57
C GLN A 738 6.57 -59.85 -6.93
N TRP A 739 5.81 -58.78 -6.76
CA TRP A 739 4.39 -58.71 -7.14
C TRP A 739 4.20 -58.95 -8.65
N LEU A 740 5.06 -58.40 -9.48
CA LEU A 740 5.05 -58.62 -10.92
C LEU A 740 5.36 -60.06 -11.32
N LYS A 741 6.28 -60.74 -10.60
CA LYS A 741 6.57 -62.14 -10.78
C LYS A 741 5.44 -63.06 -10.35
N GLU A 742 4.65 -62.71 -9.34
CA GLU A 742 3.52 -63.47 -8.83
C GLU A 742 2.28 -63.31 -9.72
N ASN A 743 2.14 -62.14 -10.39
CA ASN A 743 1.04 -61.86 -11.30
C ASN A 743 1.50 -60.97 -12.47
N GLU A 744 1.78 -61.61 -13.59
CA GLU A 744 2.25 -60.96 -14.84
C GLU A 744 1.20 -60.04 -15.48
N ASP A 745 -0.08 -60.14 -15.12
CA ASP A 745 -1.16 -59.30 -15.61
C ASP A 745 -1.42 -58.08 -14.69
N LEU A 746 -0.54 -57.74 -13.72
CA LEU A 746 -0.71 -56.64 -12.80
C LEU A 746 -0.44 -55.29 -13.47
N GLY A 747 -1.52 -54.54 -13.75
CA GLY A 747 -1.43 -53.20 -14.35
C GLY A 747 -0.84 -52.16 -13.40
N ASP A 748 -0.35 -51.05 -13.97
CA ASP A 748 0.26 -49.92 -13.25
C ASP A 748 -0.64 -49.36 -12.15
N GLU A 749 -1.96 -49.17 -12.39
CA GLU A 749 -2.92 -48.74 -11.39
C GLU A 749 -3.06 -49.68 -10.19
N ALA A 750 -2.99 -51.01 -10.45
CA ALA A 750 -3.08 -51.99 -9.39
C ALA A 750 -1.79 -52.06 -8.55
N ILE A 751 -0.63 -51.80 -9.12
CA ILE A 751 0.63 -51.65 -8.38
C ILE A 751 0.58 -50.42 -7.50
N LEU A 752 0.16 -49.26 -8.04
CA LEU A 752 0.02 -48.02 -7.30
C LEU A 752 -0.97 -48.17 -6.11
N ALA A 753 -2.12 -48.81 -6.34
CA ALA A 753 -3.10 -49.07 -5.29
C ALA A 753 -2.52 -49.91 -4.13
N ARG A 754 -1.69 -50.93 -4.46
CA ARG A 754 -1.01 -51.76 -3.44
C ARG A 754 0.06 -50.98 -2.69
N ILE A 755 0.82 -50.08 -3.34
CA ILE A 755 1.81 -49.22 -2.70
C ILE A 755 1.10 -48.29 -1.71
N VAL A 756 0.02 -47.66 -2.14
CA VAL A 756 -0.79 -46.76 -1.29
C VAL A 756 -1.38 -47.51 -0.10
N GLU A 757 -1.94 -48.73 -0.32
CA GLU A 757 -2.48 -49.57 0.77
C GLU A 757 -1.43 -49.92 1.83
N GLU A 758 -0.22 -50.25 1.38
CA GLU A 758 0.89 -50.59 2.30
C GLU A 758 1.40 -49.37 3.05
N ALA A 759 1.45 -48.24 2.40
CA ALA A 759 1.76 -46.93 3.04
C ALA A 759 0.72 -46.57 4.08
N ASP A 760 -0.58 -46.70 3.77
CA ASP A 760 -1.67 -46.41 4.67
C ASP A 760 -1.66 -47.33 5.91
N LYS A 761 -1.43 -48.62 5.75
CA LYS A 761 -1.28 -49.55 6.87
C LYS A 761 -0.13 -49.15 7.81
N ARG A 762 1.01 -48.80 7.27
CA ARG A 762 2.16 -48.35 8.08
C ARG A 762 1.89 -47.03 8.78
N TYR A 763 1.24 -46.11 8.11
CA TYR A 763 0.89 -44.84 8.67
C TYR A 763 -0.12 -44.97 9.82
N HIS A 764 -1.18 -45.78 9.65
CA HIS A 764 -2.16 -46.06 10.68
C HIS A 764 -1.55 -46.72 11.92
N ALA A 765 -0.59 -47.64 11.73
CA ALA A 765 0.14 -48.24 12.84
C ALA A 765 0.96 -47.24 13.67
N LYS A 766 1.44 -46.13 13.07
CA LYS A 766 2.05 -45.00 13.81
C LYS A 766 0.99 -44.24 14.64
N ILE A 767 -0.13 -43.90 14.01
CA ILE A 767 -1.25 -43.20 14.69
C ILE A 767 -1.75 -44.03 15.89
N GLU A 768 -1.93 -45.34 15.76
CA GLU A 768 -2.36 -46.23 16.84
C GLU A 768 -1.35 -46.27 18.01
N ARG A 769 -0.06 -46.13 17.71
CA ARG A 769 1.00 -46.13 18.71
C ARG A 769 1.07 -44.83 19.50
N VAL A 770 0.92 -43.71 18.87
CA VAL A 770 1.07 -42.37 19.44
C VAL A 770 -0.23 -41.85 20.02
N GLY A 771 -1.36 -42.20 19.42
CA GLY A 771 -2.68 -41.67 19.72
C GLY A 771 -3.11 -40.60 18.67
N ALA A 772 -4.36 -40.68 18.25
CA ALA A 772 -4.86 -39.86 17.13
C ALA A 772 -4.82 -38.34 17.39
N GLU A 773 -5.11 -37.91 18.61
CA GLU A 773 -5.15 -36.48 18.97
C GLU A 773 -3.75 -35.86 18.97
N ALA A 774 -2.79 -36.45 19.66
CA ALA A 774 -1.42 -35.96 19.75
C ALA A 774 -0.73 -36.00 18.36
N PHE A 775 -0.99 -37.08 17.61
CA PHE A 775 -0.42 -37.19 16.25
C PHE A 775 -1.05 -36.20 15.28
N GLY A 776 -2.35 -35.93 15.37
CA GLY A 776 -3.04 -34.90 14.53
C GLY A 776 -2.55 -33.49 14.79
N ASN A 777 -2.23 -33.13 16.05
CA ASN A 777 -1.59 -31.83 16.35
C ASN A 777 -0.19 -31.76 15.78
N PHE A 778 0.61 -32.83 15.87
CA PHE A 778 1.92 -32.89 15.25
C PHE A 778 1.84 -32.77 13.72
N GLU A 779 0.91 -33.48 13.07
CA GLU A 779 0.67 -33.37 11.61
C GLU A 779 0.37 -31.92 11.22
N ARG A 780 -0.50 -31.24 11.98
CA ARG A 780 -0.86 -29.83 11.74
C ARG A 780 0.36 -28.93 11.85
N SER A 781 1.17 -29.07 12.90
CA SER A 781 2.37 -28.24 13.10
C SER A 781 3.41 -28.44 11.99
N ILE A 782 3.65 -29.67 11.54
CA ILE A 782 4.53 -29.96 10.39
C ILE A 782 4.00 -29.33 9.09
N MET A 783 2.68 -29.42 8.82
CA MET A 783 2.09 -28.82 7.64
C MET A 783 2.23 -27.30 7.65
N LEU A 784 1.90 -26.65 8.77
CA LEU A 784 2.01 -25.20 8.91
C LEU A 784 3.46 -24.74 8.72
N GLN A 785 4.43 -25.43 9.32
CA GLN A 785 5.84 -25.12 9.17
C GLN A 785 6.30 -25.24 7.71
N SER A 786 5.96 -26.34 7.03
CA SER A 786 6.34 -26.53 5.63
C SER A 786 5.69 -25.49 4.71
N ILE A 787 4.41 -25.16 4.91
CA ILE A 787 3.73 -24.11 4.17
C ILE A 787 4.43 -22.76 4.38
N ASP A 788 4.72 -22.38 5.62
CA ASP A 788 5.31 -21.08 5.96
C ASP A 788 6.75 -20.96 5.42
N GLN A 789 7.54 -22.03 5.50
CA GLN A 789 8.91 -22.05 4.97
C GLN A 789 8.92 -21.87 3.46
N HIS A 790 8.22 -22.74 2.74
CA HIS A 790 8.24 -22.70 1.26
C HIS A 790 7.52 -21.48 0.70
N TRP A 791 6.51 -20.95 1.42
CA TRP A 791 5.89 -19.68 1.03
C TRP A 791 6.86 -18.50 1.11
N ARG A 792 7.73 -18.43 2.12
CA ARG A 792 8.79 -17.42 2.23
C ARG A 792 9.79 -17.51 1.07
N GLU A 793 10.24 -18.74 0.77
CA GLU A 793 11.13 -19.01 -0.36
C GLU A 793 10.49 -18.60 -1.68
N HIS A 794 9.20 -18.90 -1.84
CA HIS A 794 8.43 -18.51 -3.03
C HIS A 794 8.27 -17.00 -3.18
N LEU A 795 8.01 -16.26 -2.10
CA LEU A 795 7.97 -14.80 -2.14
C LEU A 795 9.30 -14.21 -2.61
N SER A 796 10.41 -14.75 -2.14
CA SER A 796 11.76 -14.37 -2.61
C SER A 796 11.94 -14.68 -4.10
N ALA A 797 11.52 -15.87 -4.56
CA ALA A 797 11.60 -16.25 -5.97
C ALA A 797 10.74 -15.35 -6.87
N LEU A 798 9.54 -14.98 -6.44
CA LEU A 798 8.69 -14.03 -7.17
C LEU A 798 9.32 -12.64 -7.27
N GLU A 799 9.99 -12.17 -6.21
CA GLU A 799 10.69 -10.89 -6.23
C GLU A 799 11.85 -10.90 -7.22
N HIS A 800 12.68 -11.96 -7.20
CA HIS A 800 13.75 -12.14 -8.19
C HIS A 800 13.22 -12.23 -9.62
N LEU A 801 12.10 -12.95 -9.83
CA LEU A 801 11.44 -13.02 -11.13
C LEU A 801 10.98 -11.62 -11.59
N ARG A 802 10.40 -10.82 -10.69
CA ARG A 802 9.93 -9.45 -10.97
C ARG A 802 11.07 -8.54 -11.44
N GLN A 803 12.23 -8.62 -10.78
CA GLN A 803 13.41 -7.84 -11.14
C GLN A 803 13.96 -8.24 -12.51
N GLY A 804 13.99 -9.54 -12.82
CA GLY A 804 14.55 -10.09 -14.08
C GLY A 804 13.60 -10.05 -15.28
N ILE A 805 12.29 -9.89 -15.08
CA ILE A 805 11.29 -10.11 -16.14
C ILE A 805 11.36 -9.11 -17.28
N HIS A 806 11.88 -7.91 -17.03
CA HIS A 806 12.03 -6.85 -18.04
C HIS A 806 12.97 -7.29 -19.17
N LEU A 807 13.94 -8.15 -18.90
CA LEU A 807 14.86 -8.71 -19.90
C LEU A 807 14.13 -9.53 -20.96
N ARG A 808 12.95 -10.11 -20.66
CA ARG A 808 12.11 -10.83 -21.63
C ARG A 808 11.58 -9.92 -22.73
N GLY A 809 11.53 -8.59 -22.49
CA GLY A 809 11.15 -7.59 -23.49
C GLY A 809 12.10 -7.53 -24.69
N TYR A 810 13.38 -7.82 -24.51
CA TYR A 810 14.35 -7.92 -25.61
C TYR A 810 14.04 -9.07 -26.58
N ALA A 811 13.45 -10.15 -26.07
CA ALA A 811 12.95 -11.26 -26.89
C ALA A 811 11.56 -11.01 -27.51
N GLN A 812 11.08 -9.75 -27.55
CA GLN A 812 9.77 -9.33 -28.05
C GLN A 812 8.58 -10.02 -27.35
N LYS A 813 8.76 -10.54 -26.14
CA LYS A 813 7.70 -11.09 -25.31
C LYS A 813 7.10 -10.00 -24.42
N ASN A 814 5.82 -10.13 -24.08
CA ASN A 814 5.18 -9.22 -23.12
C ASN A 814 5.61 -9.58 -21.70
N PRO A 815 6.38 -8.72 -20.98
CA PRO A 815 6.89 -9.05 -19.64
C PRO A 815 5.80 -9.44 -18.63
N LYS A 816 4.63 -8.80 -18.67
CA LYS A 816 3.51 -9.11 -17.75
C LYS A 816 2.93 -10.50 -18.00
N GLN A 817 2.83 -10.93 -19.26
CA GLN A 817 2.30 -12.25 -19.57
C GLN A 817 3.30 -13.35 -19.22
N GLU A 818 4.60 -13.12 -19.49
CA GLU A 818 5.66 -14.04 -19.08
C GLU A 818 5.77 -14.15 -17.57
N TYR A 819 5.68 -13.01 -16.84
CA TYR A 819 5.65 -13.02 -15.37
C TYR A 819 4.50 -13.89 -14.84
N LYS A 820 3.28 -13.72 -15.36
CA LYS A 820 2.12 -14.53 -14.94
C LYS A 820 2.35 -16.03 -15.18
N ARG A 821 2.91 -16.38 -16.34
CA ARG A 821 3.19 -17.78 -16.69
C ARG A 821 4.25 -18.37 -15.77
N GLU A 822 5.41 -17.71 -15.66
CA GLU A 822 6.52 -18.20 -14.84
C GLU A 822 6.17 -18.23 -13.34
N ALA A 823 5.43 -17.24 -12.84
CA ALA A 823 4.93 -17.21 -11.47
C ALA A 823 3.92 -18.34 -11.18
N PHE A 824 3.13 -18.73 -12.17
CA PHE A 824 2.21 -19.86 -12.04
C PHE A 824 3.00 -21.20 -11.97
N GLU A 825 4.00 -21.39 -12.83
CA GLU A 825 4.89 -22.57 -12.83
C GLU A 825 5.63 -22.69 -11.48
N LEU A 826 6.13 -21.56 -10.92
CA LEU A 826 6.76 -21.53 -9.61
C LEU A 826 5.77 -21.93 -8.49
N PHE A 827 4.53 -21.52 -8.61
CA PHE A 827 3.50 -21.83 -7.61
C PHE A 827 3.04 -23.31 -7.67
N GLU A 828 2.90 -23.88 -8.85
CA GLU A 828 2.64 -25.32 -8.99
C GLU A 828 3.78 -26.15 -8.39
N ASN A 829 5.03 -25.76 -8.64
CA ASN A 829 6.20 -26.39 -8.04
C ASN A 829 6.18 -26.29 -6.51
N LEU A 830 5.84 -25.12 -5.96
CA LEU A 830 5.67 -24.90 -4.51
C LEU A 830 4.68 -25.92 -3.92
N LEU A 831 3.50 -26.05 -4.51
CA LEU A 831 2.47 -26.97 -4.00
C LEU A 831 2.93 -28.44 -4.10
N GLY A 832 3.66 -28.81 -5.17
CA GLY A 832 4.29 -30.13 -5.33
C GLY A 832 5.35 -30.42 -4.25
N ILE A 833 6.23 -29.44 -3.97
CA ILE A 833 7.27 -29.54 -2.92
C ILE A 833 6.63 -29.74 -1.55
N ILE A 834 5.65 -28.89 -1.17
CA ILE A 834 4.95 -29.01 0.12
C ILE A 834 4.31 -30.40 0.26
N ARG A 835 3.61 -30.89 -0.80
CA ARG A 835 2.97 -32.20 -0.82
C ARG A 835 3.98 -33.31 -0.55
N THR A 836 5.07 -33.31 -1.29
CA THR A 836 6.09 -34.36 -1.23
C THR A 836 6.86 -34.31 0.10
N GLU A 837 7.25 -33.12 0.56
CA GLU A 837 8.03 -32.95 1.78
C GLU A 837 7.24 -33.31 3.01
N VAL A 838 6.02 -32.76 3.17
CA VAL A 838 5.14 -33.10 4.31
C VAL A 838 4.92 -34.61 4.37
N SER A 839 4.56 -35.23 3.23
CA SER A 839 4.30 -36.66 3.19
C SER A 839 5.54 -37.48 3.52
N ARG A 840 6.72 -37.09 3.00
CA ARG A 840 8.00 -37.75 3.28
C ARG A 840 8.41 -37.61 4.76
N VAL A 841 8.31 -36.42 5.34
CA VAL A 841 8.63 -36.18 6.76
C VAL A 841 7.73 -37.02 7.66
N LEU A 842 6.42 -37.00 7.44
CA LEU A 842 5.45 -37.76 8.22
C LEU A 842 5.61 -39.28 8.05
N MET A 843 6.02 -39.77 6.89
CA MET A 843 6.35 -41.20 6.65
C MET A 843 7.64 -41.60 7.34
N ASN A 844 8.64 -40.73 7.42
CA ASN A 844 9.98 -41.05 7.96
C ASN A 844 10.08 -40.87 9.48
N VAL A 845 9.28 -39.94 10.06
CA VAL A 845 9.37 -39.65 11.48
C VAL A 845 9.10 -40.88 12.37
N GLN A 846 9.94 -41.07 13.37
CA GLN A 846 9.82 -42.15 14.34
C GLN A 846 9.46 -41.57 15.70
N ILE A 847 8.18 -41.36 15.96
CA ILE A 847 7.65 -40.95 17.25
C ILE A 847 7.14 -42.19 18.00
N GLN A 848 7.53 -42.33 19.29
CA GLN A 848 7.22 -43.49 20.07
C GLN A 848 6.11 -43.25 21.12
N SER A 849 5.81 -41.99 21.43
CA SER A 849 4.80 -41.66 22.45
C SER A 849 4.06 -40.34 22.14
N ALA A 850 2.88 -40.16 22.73
CA ALA A 850 2.12 -38.94 22.66
C ALA A 850 2.91 -37.72 23.20
N ALA A 851 3.61 -37.89 24.32
CA ALA A 851 4.40 -36.81 24.92
C ALA A 851 5.55 -36.33 24.01
N GLU A 852 6.16 -37.21 23.24
CA GLU A 852 7.20 -36.82 22.26
C GLU A 852 6.60 -36.09 21.10
N ALA A 853 5.41 -36.44 20.59
CA ALA A 853 4.70 -35.73 19.53
C ALA A 853 4.31 -34.31 19.98
N GLU A 854 3.76 -34.17 21.17
CA GLU A 854 3.40 -32.89 21.78
C GLU A 854 4.66 -32.00 21.95
N GLN A 855 5.73 -32.55 22.51
CA GLN A 855 6.96 -31.81 22.72
C GLN A 855 7.57 -31.27 21.40
N VAL A 856 7.52 -32.04 20.34
CA VAL A 856 8.02 -31.59 19.03
C VAL A 856 7.09 -30.54 18.44
N ALA A 857 5.77 -30.69 18.56
CA ALA A 857 4.81 -29.68 18.12
C ALA A 857 5.03 -28.36 18.85
N ASP A 858 5.15 -28.36 20.19
CA ASP A 858 5.42 -27.18 21.02
C ASP A 858 6.75 -26.51 20.62
N GLN A 859 7.81 -27.28 20.35
CA GLN A 859 9.09 -26.73 19.89
C GLN A 859 9.00 -26.05 18.54
N LEU A 860 8.17 -26.54 17.63
CA LEU A 860 7.91 -25.93 16.33
C LEU A 860 7.14 -24.62 16.46
N GLU A 861 6.14 -24.58 17.36
CA GLU A 861 5.39 -23.37 17.69
C GLU A 861 6.28 -22.31 18.33
N ASP A 862 7.06 -22.68 19.36
CA ASP A 862 8.02 -21.78 20.02
C ASP A 862 9.03 -21.17 19.03
N ARG A 863 9.54 -21.98 18.10
CA ARG A 863 10.47 -21.51 17.06
C ARG A 863 9.82 -20.52 16.09
N ALA A 864 8.57 -20.77 15.73
CA ALA A 864 7.80 -19.86 14.86
C ALA A 864 7.49 -18.55 15.57
N GLU A 865 7.11 -18.59 16.87
CA GLU A 865 6.88 -17.40 17.69
C GLU A 865 8.16 -16.58 17.87
N GLN A 866 9.29 -17.21 18.07
CA GLN A 866 10.60 -16.53 18.15
C GLN A 866 10.95 -15.84 16.83
N THR A 867 10.68 -16.50 15.69
CA THR A 867 10.89 -15.91 14.36
C THR A 867 9.97 -14.71 14.15
N ALA A 868 8.71 -14.81 14.52
CA ALA A 868 7.74 -13.72 14.46
C ALA A 868 8.06 -12.59 15.45
N GLY A 869 8.51 -12.91 16.66
CA GLY A 869 8.89 -11.93 17.70
C GLY A 869 10.15 -11.13 17.36
N GLY A 870 11.08 -11.70 16.58
CA GLY A 870 12.26 -11.03 16.05
C GLY A 870 12.00 -10.24 14.74
N ALA A 871 10.80 -10.35 14.18
CA ALA A 871 10.46 -9.74 12.90
C ALA A 871 10.33 -8.22 12.99
N ARG A 872 10.88 -7.54 11.98
CA ARG A 872 10.74 -6.09 11.80
C ARG A 872 9.57 -5.80 10.86
N MET A 873 8.72 -4.89 11.27
CA MET A 873 7.64 -4.35 10.43
C MET A 873 8.19 -3.14 9.68
N MET A 874 8.12 -3.19 8.37
CA MET A 874 8.58 -2.12 7.50
C MET A 874 7.43 -1.73 6.56
N HIS A 875 7.09 -0.46 6.57
CA HIS A 875 6.49 0.17 5.42
C HIS A 875 7.68 0.74 4.63
N ALA A 876 8.06 0.10 3.53
CA ALA A 876 9.19 0.53 2.74
C ALA A 876 8.92 1.96 2.25
N ASP A 877 9.79 2.89 2.62
CA ASP A 877 9.72 4.24 2.06
C ASP A 877 10.07 4.14 0.56
N SER A 878 9.38 4.88 -0.29
CA SER A 878 9.56 4.81 -1.76
C SER A 878 11.00 5.08 -2.22
N SER A 879 11.85 5.62 -1.34
CA SER A 879 13.29 5.78 -1.53
C SER A 879 14.10 4.49 -1.32
N GLU A 880 13.54 3.45 -0.69
CA GLU A 880 14.25 2.18 -0.42
C GLU A 880 13.99 1.10 -1.47
N LEU A 881 12.95 1.24 -2.29
CA LEU A 881 12.75 0.44 -3.51
C LEU A 881 13.70 0.95 -4.61
N GLY A 882 14.99 0.97 -4.27
CA GLY A 882 16.07 1.42 -5.13
C GLY A 882 16.09 0.71 -6.47
N GLY A 883 15.67 1.43 -7.49
CA GLY A 883 15.67 1.00 -8.88
C GLY A 883 14.86 1.89 -9.81
N MET A 884 14.17 2.90 -9.29
CA MET A 884 13.38 3.84 -10.11
C MET A 884 13.52 5.31 -9.70
N ASP A 885 14.53 5.71 -8.93
CA ASP A 885 14.98 7.09 -8.92
C ASP A 885 15.81 7.33 -10.20
N GLU A 886 15.11 7.31 -11.33
CA GLU A 886 15.64 7.95 -12.53
C GLU A 886 15.85 9.42 -12.18
N ASP A 887 17.11 9.89 -12.31
CA ASP A 887 17.47 11.29 -12.21
C ASP A 887 16.38 12.16 -12.85
N PRO A 888 15.84 13.16 -12.16
CA PRO A 888 14.84 14.08 -12.72
C PRO A 888 15.24 14.65 -14.09
N GLU A 889 16.54 14.80 -14.37
CA GLU A 889 17.06 15.20 -15.68
C GLU A 889 16.98 14.09 -16.73
N ALA A 890 17.21 12.84 -16.39
CA ALA A 890 17.05 11.70 -17.32
C ALA A 890 15.58 11.46 -17.63
N VAL A 891 14.71 11.64 -16.64
CA VAL A 891 13.25 11.64 -16.79
C VAL A 891 12.79 12.79 -17.69
N ALA A 892 13.36 13.99 -17.52
CA ALA A 892 13.06 15.15 -18.34
C ALA A 892 13.48 14.94 -19.80
N LEU A 893 14.64 14.32 -20.05
CA LEU A 893 15.10 13.98 -21.40
C LEU A 893 14.20 12.95 -22.09
N ARG A 894 13.80 11.87 -21.41
CA ARG A 894 12.86 10.88 -21.99
C ARG A 894 11.45 11.46 -22.20
N LEU A 895 10.99 12.33 -21.31
CA LEU A 895 9.72 13.05 -21.51
C LEU A 895 9.80 14.09 -22.63
N GLN A 896 10.95 14.69 -22.87
CA GLN A 896 11.21 15.54 -24.05
C GLN A 896 11.23 14.71 -25.34
N GLU A 897 11.80 13.52 -25.34
CA GLU A 897 11.76 12.60 -26.49
C GLU A 897 10.34 12.12 -26.78
N VAL A 898 9.56 11.74 -25.77
CA VAL A 898 8.15 11.36 -25.93
C VAL A 898 7.27 12.56 -26.30
N ALA A 899 7.56 13.77 -25.81
CA ALA A 899 6.84 14.99 -26.18
C ALA A 899 7.25 15.56 -27.55
N SER A 900 8.46 15.27 -28.02
CA SER A 900 8.95 15.59 -29.34
C SER A 900 8.62 14.53 -30.39
N ALA A 901 8.22 13.33 -29.98
CA ALA A 901 7.61 12.33 -30.85
C ALA A 901 6.29 12.89 -31.40
N ASN A 902 6.41 13.46 -32.60
CA ASN A 902 5.33 14.08 -33.36
C ASN A 902 4.18 13.05 -33.53
N PRO A 903 2.90 13.37 -33.23
CA PRO A 903 1.77 12.45 -33.42
C PRO A 903 1.51 12.04 -34.87
N ALA A 904 2.42 12.34 -35.79
CA ALA A 904 2.41 12.00 -37.21
C ALA A 904 3.50 10.98 -37.60
N GLN A 905 3.93 10.07 -36.71
CA GLN A 905 4.70 8.93 -37.18
C GLN A 905 3.78 7.98 -37.96
N ARG A 906 4.01 7.98 -39.27
CA ARG A 906 3.32 7.13 -40.23
C ARG A 906 3.77 5.67 -39.95
N PRO A 907 2.84 4.69 -39.88
CA PRO A 907 3.26 3.31 -39.75
C PRO A 907 4.17 2.91 -40.90
N ILE A 908 5.32 2.29 -40.59
CA ILE A 908 6.24 1.75 -41.56
C ILE A 908 5.79 0.31 -41.88
N VAL A 909 5.41 0.08 -43.15
CA VAL A 909 5.08 -1.26 -43.64
C VAL A 909 6.08 -1.55 -44.77
N ASN A 910 6.92 -2.57 -44.62
CA ASN A 910 7.97 -2.96 -45.56
C ASN A 910 8.95 -1.83 -45.95
N GLY A 911 9.40 -1.01 -45.01
CA GLY A 911 10.37 0.06 -45.24
C GLY A 911 9.85 1.30 -45.97
N HIS A 912 8.56 1.38 -46.28
CA HIS A 912 7.94 2.53 -46.91
C HIS A 912 6.95 3.23 -45.95
N HIS A 913 7.03 4.55 -45.89
CA HIS A 913 6.05 5.36 -45.16
C HIS A 913 4.72 5.44 -45.94
N VAL A 914 3.67 4.84 -45.39
CA VAL A 914 2.31 4.84 -45.98
C VAL A 914 1.48 5.96 -45.37
N GLY A 915 1.09 6.92 -46.18
CA GLY A 915 0.21 8.02 -45.78
C GLY A 915 -1.24 7.53 -45.58
N ARG A 916 -1.97 8.22 -44.73
CA ARG A 916 -3.38 7.88 -44.38
C ARG A 916 -4.30 7.79 -45.61
N ASN A 917 -4.01 8.53 -46.66
CA ASN A 917 -4.77 8.54 -47.93
C ASN A 917 -4.13 7.68 -49.06
N ASP A 918 -2.98 7.06 -48.82
CA ASP A 918 -2.29 6.26 -49.80
C ASP A 918 -3.02 4.90 -49.97
N PRO A 919 -2.82 4.21 -51.10
CA PRO A 919 -3.37 2.85 -51.30
C PRO A 919 -2.79 1.90 -50.23
N CYS A 920 -3.66 1.04 -49.67
CA CYS A 920 -3.19 0.12 -48.66
C CYS A 920 -2.23 -0.92 -49.25
N PRO A 921 -1.07 -1.17 -48.61
CA PRO A 921 -0.07 -2.13 -49.12
C PRO A 921 -0.55 -3.56 -49.21
N CYS A 922 -1.69 -3.90 -48.59
CA CYS A 922 -2.29 -5.23 -48.66
C CYS A 922 -2.91 -5.60 -50.00
N GLY A 923 -2.88 -4.70 -51.00
CA GLY A 923 -3.43 -4.96 -52.34
C GLY A 923 -4.95 -4.87 -52.43
N SER A 924 -5.66 -4.44 -51.38
CA SER A 924 -7.13 -4.32 -51.34
C SER A 924 -7.73 -3.23 -52.23
N GLY A 925 -6.92 -2.37 -52.83
CA GLY A 925 -7.36 -1.19 -53.60
C GLY A 925 -8.00 -0.07 -52.80
N LYS A 926 -8.14 -0.23 -51.48
CA LYS A 926 -8.69 0.77 -50.56
C LYS A 926 -7.59 1.68 -49.99
N LYS A 927 -7.94 2.95 -49.65
CA LYS A 927 -7.02 3.84 -48.93
C LYS A 927 -6.66 3.26 -47.58
N TYR A 928 -5.43 3.48 -47.09
CA TYR A 928 -4.94 2.92 -45.80
C TYR A 928 -5.91 3.19 -44.65
N LYS A 929 -6.44 4.40 -44.53
CA LYS A 929 -7.43 4.79 -43.49
C LYS A 929 -8.76 4.00 -43.53
N HIS A 930 -9.08 3.36 -44.65
CA HIS A 930 -10.31 2.57 -44.85
C HIS A 930 -10.02 1.06 -44.87
N CYS A 931 -8.77 0.65 -44.60
CA CYS A 931 -8.33 -0.74 -44.56
C CYS A 931 -7.58 -1.00 -43.24
N HIS A 932 -6.27 -1.18 -43.26
CA HIS A 932 -5.46 -1.48 -42.06
C HIS A 932 -5.25 -0.28 -41.12
N GLY A 933 -5.41 0.95 -41.58
CA GLY A 933 -5.43 2.14 -40.76
C GLY A 933 -6.80 2.52 -40.15
N LYS A 934 -7.75 1.61 -40.13
CA LYS A 934 -9.10 1.84 -39.58
C LYS A 934 -9.16 1.76 -38.06
N LEU A 935 -8.14 1.17 -37.43
CA LEU A 935 -7.98 0.98 -35.99
C LEU A 935 -6.83 1.83 -35.39
N ALA A 936 -6.23 2.71 -36.18
CA ALA A 936 -5.19 3.65 -35.73
C ALA A 936 -5.79 5.06 -35.49
#